data_0d9a4bf83583103085b9dfd4d8604c57
#
_entry.id   0d9a4bf83583103085b9dfd4d8604c57
#
_cell.length_a   1.000
_cell.length_b   1.000
_cell.length_c   1.000
_cell.angle_alpha   90.00
_cell.angle_beta   90.00
_cell.angle_gamma   90.00
#
_symmetry.space_group_name_H-M   'P 1'
#
loop_
_entity.id
_entity.type
_entity.pdbx_description
1 polymer ?
#
loop_
_entity_poly.entity_id
_entity_poly.type
_entity_poly.pdbx_seq_one_letter_code
_entity_poly.pdbx_strand_id
1 'polypeptide(L)'
;IMSNKQPHNNKQPKMPRFNMNWIYILVAIVAGVFLLSGGGNLAAISGTNKETTYGKFKEYVAKGYATNVVINKDKGELKMYVAPKHVKDVFHLNAKQVGKNPYVNVEFGSVDEVERFLNAEQKAKKLVDYSYDNDSGNSFFNGLLVNTLQILLFCAFGFWLLRRMSGGGNVGGGGGIFSVGKSKAKLYEKANDLGITFKDVAGQEGAKQEVQEIVEFLKNPQKYTELGGKIPKGALLVGPPGTGKTLLAKAVAGEAGVPFFSMSGSDFVEMFVGVGASRVRDVFAQAKEKSPCIIFIDEIDAVGRARSKNPSMGGNDERENTLNALLTEMDGFGTNSGVIVLAATNRADMLDKALLRAGRFDRQINVDLPDLAERIAIFKVHLRPLKVDKDLDIDFLARQTPGFSGADIANVCNEAALIAARHNSKTVCKQDFLDAVDRIIGGLEKKTKVMTAAEKRSIAFHEAGHATVSWFCEHANPLVKVSIVPRGQALGAAWYLPEERQITTKEQMLDEMCALLGGRAAEELCTGHISTGAMNDLERATKSAYGMIAYAGMSDRLPNICYYNNQEYQFQRPYSETTAKVIDDEVLKMINEQYARAKELLEHHKEGHRALAELLISREVIYAEDVENIFGKRPWVSRAQEIINENEANAPKLEDMPDDVKQAEAEHQASLEKEKSNE
;
A
#
# COMPACT_ATOMS: atom_id res chain seq x y z
N ILE A 1 45.97 20.08 -39.10
CA ILE A 1 46.73 19.88 -37.87
C ILE A 1 45.95 18.81 -37.07
N MET A 2 46.53 17.60 -37.06
CA MET A 2 46.00 16.42 -36.38
C MET A 2 46.04 16.59 -34.87
N SER A 3 44.97 16.24 -34.16
CA SER A 3 44.99 16.05 -32.75
C SER A 3 44.38 14.66 -32.41
N ASN A 4 45.23 13.81 -31.89
CA ASN A 4 45.02 12.46 -31.42
C ASN A 4 44.02 12.43 -30.26
N LYS A 5 42.90 11.71 -30.37
CA LYS A 5 42.07 11.29 -29.25
C LYS A 5 42.30 9.80 -29.00
N GLN A 6 42.91 9.50 -27.87
CA GLN A 6 42.98 8.14 -27.31
C GLN A 6 41.59 7.70 -26.84
N PRO A 7 41.23 6.43 -26.98
CA PRO A 7 39.96 5.89 -26.45
C PRO A 7 40.08 5.58 -24.96
N HIS A 8 39.22 6.18 -24.15
CA HIS A 8 39.03 5.83 -22.76
C HIS A 8 38.42 4.42 -22.64
N ASN A 9 39.23 3.51 -22.15
CA ASN A 9 38.87 2.13 -21.86
C ASN A 9 38.16 2.05 -20.50
N ASN A 10 36.84 2.10 -20.52
CA ASN A 10 36.00 2.01 -19.31
C ASN A 10 35.84 0.54 -18.92
N LYS A 11 36.83 -0.01 -18.20
CA LYS A 11 36.71 -1.32 -17.56
C LYS A 11 35.84 -1.21 -16.32
N GLN A 12 34.58 -1.61 -16.44
CA GLN A 12 33.74 -1.90 -15.27
C GLN A 12 34.41 -2.95 -14.36
N PRO A 13 34.45 -2.77 -13.04
CA PRO A 13 34.98 -3.79 -12.12
C PRO A 13 34.08 -5.01 -12.18
N LYS A 14 34.65 -6.16 -12.58
CA LYS A 14 33.98 -7.46 -12.52
C LYS A 14 33.74 -7.81 -11.06
N MET A 15 32.49 -7.99 -10.66
CA MET A 15 32.15 -8.60 -9.37
C MET A 15 32.84 -9.98 -9.24
N PRO A 16 33.41 -10.29 -8.07
CA PRO A 16 33.98 -11.62 -7.83
C PRO A 16 32.87 -12.66 -7.89
N ARG A 17 32.96 -13.61 -8.81
CA ARG A 17 32.05 -14.76 -8.86
C ARG A 17 32.29 -15.58 -7.61
N PHE A 18 31.32 -15.64 -6.71
CA PHE A 18 31.32 -16.55 -5.57
C PHE A 18 31.34 -17.99 -6.11
N ASN A 19 32.47 -18.69 -5.86
CA ASN A 19 32.63 -20.08 -6.28
C ASN A 19 31.86 -20.97 -5.28
N MET A 20 30.65 -21.40 -5.62
CA MET A 20 29.78 -22.25 -4.77
C MET A 20 30.41 -23.55 -4.31
N ASN A 21 31.46 -24.02 -4.99
CA ASN A 21 32.19 -25.26 -4.65
C ASN A 21 32.80 -25.23 -3.26
N TRP A 22 33.12 -24.07 -2.72
CA TRP A 22 33.66 -23.88 -1.39
C TRP A 22 32.66 -24.19 -0.27
N ILE A 23 31.38 -23.90 -0.51
CA ILE A 23 30.30 -24.24 0.44
C ILE A 23 30.13 -25.75 0.54
N TYR A 24 30.24 -26.47 -0.57
CA TYR A 24 30.18 -27.94 -0.57
C TYR A 24 31.36 -28.54 0.17
N ILE A 25 32.57 -27.97 0.05
CA ILE A 25 33.74 -28.40 0.80
C ILE A 25 33.54 -28.15 2.30
N LEU A 26 33.00 -27.02 2.69
CA LEU A 26 32.69 -26.69 4.10
C LEU A 26 31.64 -27.64 4.68
N VAL A 27 30.56 -27.91 3.94
CA VAL A 27 29.52 -28.87 4.34
C VAL A 27 30.09 -30.28 4.44
N ALA A 28 30.98 -30.70 3.53
CA ALA A 28 31.63 -31.99 3.57
C ALA A 28 32.58 -32.11 4.77
N ILE A 29 33.33 -31.05 5.12
CA ILE A 29 34.17 -31.00 6.31
C ILE A 29 33.33 -31.05 7.59
N VAL A 30 32.25 -30.28 7.69
CA VAL A 30 31.34 -30.31 8.85
C VAL A 30 30.68 -31.67 8.98
N ALA A 31 30.19 -32.25 7.89
CA ALA A 31 29.62 -33.59 7.87
C ALA A 31 30.68 -34.67 8.23
N GLY A 32 31.92 -34.52 7.75
CA GLY A 32 33.02 -35.40 8.10
C GLY A 32 33.40 -35.31 9.57
N VAL A 33 33.46 -34.10 10.15
CA VAL A 33 33.70 -33.89 11.58
C VAL A 33 32.52 -34.40 12.41
N PHE A 34 31.29 -34.23 11.98
CA PHE A 34 30.10 -34.76 12.64
C PHE A 34 30.07 -36.30 12.59
N LEU A 35 30.46 -36.91 11.50
CA LEU A 35 30.59 -38.36 11.37
C LEU A 35 31.74 -38.92 12.21
N LEU A 36 32.85 -38.17 12.37
CA LEU A 36 34.00 -38.56 13.19
C LEU A 36 33.79 -38.29 14.69
N SER A 37 33.07 -37.26 15.07
CA SER A 37 32.75 -36.94 16.46
C SER A 37 31.50 -37.67 16.99
N GLY A 38 30.65 -38.16 16.09
CA GLY A 38 29.40 -38.88 16.38
C GLY A 38 29.59 -40.41 16.51
N GLY A 39 30.79 -40.90 16.68
CA GLY A 39 31.11 -42.35 16.78
C GLY A 39 30.46 -43.09 17.93
N GLY A 40 29.59 -42.51 18.71
CA GLY A 40 28.88 -43.13 19.84
C GLY A 40 27.58 -43.87 19.51
N ASN A 41 26.89 -43.55 18.42
CA ASN A 41 25.53 -44.07 18.22
C ASN A 41 25.25 -44.78 16.87
N LEU A 42 26.28 -44.96 15.99
CA LEU A 42 26.07 -45.78 14.79
C LEU A 42 26.18 -47.30 15.05
N ALA A 43 26.68 -47.72 16.22
CA ALA A 43 26.72 -49.14 16.64
C ALA A 43 25.31 -49.70 16.95
N ALA A 44 24.31 -48.85 17.16
CA ALA A 44 22.92 -49.27 17.42
C ALA A 44 22.17 -49.82 16.16
N ILE A 45 22.76 -49.64 14.98
CA ILE A 45 22.16 -50.10 13.72
C ILE A 45 22.70 -51.47 13.28
N SER A 46 23.79 -51.99 13.93
CA SER A 46 24.44 -53.23 13.51
C SER A 46 24.04 -54.49 14.28
N GLY A 47 22.95 -54.48 15.05
CA GLY A 47 22.43 -55.69 15.68
C GLY A 47 23.35 -56.41 16.70
N THR A 48 24.45 -55.78 17.12
CA THR A 48 25.48 -56.36 17.96
C THR A 48 25.18 -56.28 19.46
N ASN A 49 24.29 -55.40 19.86
CA ASN A 49 23.84 -55.20 21.25
C ASN A 49 22.32 -55.16 21.35
N LYS A 50 21.80 -55.73 22.42
CA LYS A 50 20.39 -55.78 22.73
C LYS A 50 20.18 -55.39 24.21
N GLU A 51 19.27 -54.50 24.48
CA GLU A 51 18.84 -54.22 25.85
C GLU A 51 17.83 -55.25 26.29
N THR A 52 17.94 -55.72 27.57
CA THR A 52 17.00 -56.67 28.15
C THR A 52 16.84 -56.44 29.63
N THR A 53 15.77 -57.01 30.19
CA THR A 53 15.48 -56.92 31.62
C THR A 53 16.31 -57.86 32.44
N TYR A 54 16.60 -57.50 33.71
CA TYR A 54 17.33 -58.33 34.67
C TYR A 54 16.74 -59.75 34.84
N GLY A 55 15.42 -59.89 34.76
CA GLY A 55 14.75 -61.20 34.83
C GLY A 55 15.10 -62.12 33.66
N LYS A 56 15.10 -61.58 32.40
CA LYS A 56 15.53 -62.34 31.20
C LYS A 56 17.01 -62.67 31.21
N PHE A 57 17.85 -61.79 31.74
CA PHE A 57 19.27 -62.04 31.93
C PHE A 57 19.49 -63.28 32.83
N LYS A 58 18.79 -63.36 34.01
CA LYS A 58 18.87 -64.53 34.88
C LYS A 58 18.48 -65.82 34.16
N GLU A 59 17.41 -65.76 33.33
CA GLU A 59 17.00 -66.89 32.50
C GLU A 59 18.06 -67.32 31.50
N TYR A 60 18.67 -66.39 30.81
CA TYR A 60 19.71 -66.69 29.82
C TYR A 60 20.98 -67.27 30.45
N VAL A 61 21.41 -66.76 31.61
CA VAL A 61 22.54 -67.31 32.36
C VAL A 61 22.25 -68.71 32.87
N ALA A 62 21.04 -68.91 33.44
CA ALA A 62 20.61 -70.24 33.95
C ALA A 62 20.53 -71.32 32.84
N LYS A 63 20.22 -70.89 31.60
CA LYS A 63 20.21 -71.77 30.40
C LYS A 63 21.62 -72.00 29.78
N GLY A 64 22.67 -71.37 30.34
CA GLY A 64 24.05 -71.53 29.87
C GLY A 64 24.34 -70.80 28.54
N TYR A 65 23.54 -69.71 28.21
CA TYR A 65 23.73 -68.94 27.00
C TYR A 65 24.86 -67.92 27.13
N ALA A 66 25.29 -67.58 28.34
CA ALA A 66 26.33 -66.59 28.63
C ALA A 66 27.71 -67.21 28.51
N THR A 67 28.64 -66.54 27.82
CA THR A 67 30.05 -66.89 27.78
C THR A 67 30.82 -66.11 28.85
N ASN A 68 30.64 -64.86 28.98
CA ASN A 68 31.18 -63.97 29.98
C ASN A 68 30.25 -62.87 30.37
N VAL A 69 30.33 -62.36 31.60
CA VAL A 69 29.56 -61.22 32.11
C VAL A 69 30.54 -60.14 32.60
N VAL A 70 30.42 -58.96 32.13
CA VAL A 70 31.21 -57.78 32.54
C VAL A 70 30.32 -56.83 33.30
N ILE A 71 30.65 -56.52 34.54
CA ILE A 71 29.87 -55.67 35.43
C ILE A 71 30.52 -54.30 35.52
N ASN A 72 29.78 -53.24 35.21
CA ASN A 72 30.20 -51.87 35.46
C ASN A 72 29.50 -51.36 36.70
N LYS A 73 30.23 -51.24 37.81
CA LYS A 73 29.65 -50.81 39.11
C LYS A 73 29.25 -49.35 39.09
N ASP A 74 29.97 -48.49 38.37
CA ASP A 74 29.77 -47.06 38.37
C ASP A 74 28.52 -46.65 37.58
N LYS A 75 28.16 -47.44 36.56
CA LYS A 75 26.97 -47.17 35.71
C LYS A 75 25.76 -48.00 36.09
N GLY A 76 25.89 -48.96 36.97
CA GLY A 76 24.80 -49.89 37.32
C GLY A 76 24.35 -50.79 36.16
N GLU A 77 25.26 -51.04 35.20
CA GLU A 77 25.01 -51.86 34.01
C GLU A 77 25.91 -53.09 33.96
N LEU A 78 25.39 -54.16 33.36
CA LEU A 78 26.21 -55.31 33.03
C LEU A 78 26.04 -55.72 31.58
N LYS A 79 27.11 -56.23 30.99
CA LYS A 79 27.19 -56.75 29.60
C LYS A 79 27.34 -58.25 29.66
N MET A 80 26.32 -58.98 29.19
CA MET A 80 26.40 -60.42 29.04
C MET A 80 26.78 -60.78 27.59
N TYR A 81 27.92 -61.38 27.40
CA TYR A 81 28.37 -61.88 26.09
C TYR A 81 27.69 -63.24 25.85
N VAL A 82 27.11 -63.37 24.64
CA VAL A 82 26.31 -64.56 24.26
C VAL A 82 27.18 -65.54 23.46
N ALA A 83 27.13 -66.84 23.84
CA ALA A 83 27.83 -67.89 23.13
C ALA A 83 27.35 -68.00 21.67
N PRO A 84 28.28 -68.18 20.69
CA PRO A 84 27.93 -68.22 19.27
C PRO A 84 26.85 -69.20 18.87
N LYS A 85 26.72 -70.30 19.64
CA LYS A 85 25.70 -71.34 19.44
C LYS A 85 24.27 -70.88 19.80
N HIS A 86 24.12 -69.87 20.64
CA HIS A 86 22.86 -69.42 21.21
C HIS A 86 22.48 -68.00 20.77
N VAL A 87 23.20 -67.45 19.78
CA VAL A 87 22.91 -66.11 19.21
C VAL A 87 21.51 -66.05 18.65
N LYS A 88 21.05 -67.11 17.97
CA LYS A 88 19.71 -67.14 17.37
C LYS A 88 18.60 -67.11 18.44
N ASP A 89 18.83 -67.76 19.58
CA ASP A 89 17.85 -67.84 20.65
C ASP A 89 17.72 -66.52 21.43
N VAL A 90 18.78 -65.72 21.51
CA VAL A 90 18.82 -64.46 22.24
C VAL A 90 18.46 -63.26 21.35
N PHE A 91 19.02 -63.23 20.15
CA PHE A 91 18.86 -62.08 19.23
C PHE A 91 17.79 -62.28 18.16
N HIS A 92 17.32 -63.53 17.97
CA HIS A 92 16.38 -63.94 16.89
C HIS A 92 16.95 -63.65 15.44
N LEU A 93 18.28 -63.53 15.34
CA LEU A 93 19.00 -63.26 14.10
C LEU A 93 20.04 -64.35 13.84
N ASN A 94 20.45 -64.57 12.59
CA ASN A 94 21.50 -65.55 12.26
C ASN A 94 22.87 -65.03 12.70
N ALA A 95 23.76 -65.94 13.15
CA ALA A 95 25.08 -65.61 13.65
C ALA A 95 25.98 -64.80 12.66
N LYS A 96 25.69 -64.84 11.34
CA LYS A 96 26.36 -64.03 10.32
C LYS A 96 25.89 -62.58 10.24
N GLN A 97 24.75 -62.27 10.86
CA GLN A 97 24.15 -60.95 10.87
C GLN A 97 24.45 -60.15 12.15
N VAL A 98 25.02 -60.78 13.14
CA VAL A 98 25.35 -60.22 14.43
C VAL A 98 26.88 -60.16 14.52
N GLY A 99 27.46 -59.07 14.97
CA GLY A 99 28.90 -58.81 14.99
C GLY A 99 29.71 -59.84 15.77
N LYS A 100 31.06 -59.73 15.73
CA LYS A 100 31.99 -60.75 16.26
C LYS A 100 31.82 -61.11 17.73
N ASN A 101 31.32 -60.22 18.60
CA ASN A 101 31.13 -60.45 20.05
C ASN A 101 29.77 -59.86 20.48
N PRO A 102 28.65 -60.50 20.18
CA PRO A 102 27.32 -60.00 20.54
C PRO A 102 27.11 -60.06 22.08
N TYR A 103 26.61 -58.94 22.64
CA TYR A 103 26.31 -58.84 24.03
C TYR A 103 24.93 -58.26 24.29
N VAL A 104 24.38 -58.56 25.45
CA VAL A 104 23.13 -58.04 25.95
C VAL A 104 23.44 -57.07 27.08
N ASN A 105 22.91 -55.83 27.00
CA ASN A 105 23.07 -54.84 28.05
C ASN A 105 21.88 -54.95 29.02
N VAL A 106 22.17 -54.91 30.33
CA VAL A 106 21.17 -55.06 31.37
C VAL A 106 21.46 -54.08 32.49
N GLU A 107 20.49 -53.38 32.94
CA GLU A 107 20.56 -52.52 34.13
C GLU A 107 20.22 -53.37 35.36
N PHE A 108 20.93 -53.12 36.47
CA PHE A 108 20.68 -53.80 37.74
C PHE A 108 20.67 -52.81 38.90
N GLY A 109 19.89 -53.15 39.94
CA GLY A 109 19.73 -52.28 41.10
C GLY A 109 20.71 -52.52 42.23
N SER A 110 21.21 -53.80 42.43
CA SER A 110 22.14 -54.15 43.50
C SER A 110 23.27 -55.03 42.98
N VAL A 111 24.51 -54.59 43.21
CA VAL A 111 25.72 -55.36 42.87
C VAL A 111 25.76 -56.66 43.62
N ASP A 112 25.48 -56.66 44.92
CA ASP A 112 25.54 -57.86 45.80
C ASP A 112 24.57 -58.96 45.35
N GLU A 113 23.40 -58.60 44.86
CA GLU A 113 22.46 -59.57 44.31
C GLU A 113 22.96 -60.22 43.02
N VAL A 114 23.53 -59.39 42.12
CA VAL A 114 24.13 -59.84 40.85
C VAL A 114 25.29 -60.78 41.13
N GLU A 115 26.18 -60.43 42.08
CA GLU A 115 27.35 -61.24 42.43
C GLU A 115 26.94 -62.57 43.03
N ARG A 116 25.96 -62.60 43.97
CA ARG A 116 25.44 -63.87 44.57
C ARG A 116 24.87 -64.76 43.47
N PHE A 117 24.10 -64.20 42.56
CA PHE A 117 23.50 -64.96 41.46
C PHE A 117 24.57 -65.54 40.54
N LEU A 118 25.55 -64.71 40.07
CA LEU A 118 26.62 -65.16 39.18
C LEU A 118 27.54 -66.19 39.83
N ASN A 119 27.84 -66.02 41.11
CA ASN A 119 28.64 -67.01 41.87
C ASN A 119 27.90 -68.36 41.99
N ALA A 120 26.55 -68.34 42.14
CA ALA A 120 25.75 -69.57 42.20
C ALA A 120 25.74 -70.28 40.83
N GLU A 121 25.57 -69.56 39.73
CA GLU A 121 25.55 -70.12 38.38
C GLU A 121 26.93 -70.55 37.89
N GLN A 122 28.04 -69.92 38.35
CA GLN A 122 29.39 -70.31 38.09
C GLN A 122 29.71 -71.64 38.81
N LYS A 123 29.31 -71.82 40.09
CA LYS A 123 29.38 -73.08 40.81
C LYS A 123 28.59 -74.18 40.12
N ALA A 124 27.51 -73.88 39.49
CA ALA A 124 26.69 -74.82 38.73
C ALA A 124 27.26 -75.11 37.30
N LYS A 125 28.47 -74.58 36.96
CA LYS A 125 29.14 -74.69 35.64
C LYS A 125 28.31 -74.21 34.47
N LYS A 126 27.39 -73.27 34.67
CA LYS A 126 26.56 -72.66 33.64
C LYS A 126 27.11 -71.34 33.10
N LEU A 127 28.04 -70.70 33.83
CA LEU A 127 28.72 -69.48 33.42
C LEU A 127 30.24 -69.78 33.52
N VAL A 128 31.00 -69.34 32.54
CA VAL A 128 32.48 -69.61 32.50
C VAL A 128 33.22 -68.67 33.42
N ASP A 129 32.96 -67.35 33.31
CA ASP A 129 33.60 -66.34 34.14
C ASP A 129 32.80 -65.02 34.14
N TYR A 130 33.12 -64.14 35.11
CA TYR A 130 32.60 -62.74 35.12
C TYR A 130 33.74 -61.83 35.62
N SER A 131 33.72 -60.56 35.10
CA SER A 131 34.77 -59.59 35.42
C SER A 131 34.15 -58.20 35.66
N TYR A 132 34.94 -57.33 36.27
CA TYR A 132 34.55 -55.94 36.50
C TYR A 132 35.25 -55.03 35.51
N ASP A 133 34.53 -54.09 34.97
CA ASP A 133 35.03 -53.01 34.14
C ASP A 133 35.15 -51.75 35.02
N ASN A 134 36.38 -51.45 35.45
CA ASN A 134 36.68 -50.23 36.16
C ASN A 134 37.11 -49.18 35.12
N ASP A 135 36.18 -48.30 34.79
CA ASP A 135 36.44 -47.12 33.90
C ASP A 135 37.37 -46.14 34.66
N SER A 136 38.66 -46.49 34.77
CA SER A 136 39.66 -45.65 35.42
C SER A 136 39.96 -44.42 34.57
N GLY A 137 39.44 -43.25 34.94
CA GLY A 137 40.01 -41.91 34.90
C GLY A 137 40.55 -41.30 33.61
N ASN A 138 40.89 -42.04 32.58
CA ASN A 138 41.54 -41.49 31.37
C ASN A 138 40.56 -40.98 30.30
N SER A 139 39.32 -41.40 30.35
CA SER A 139 38.34 -40.94 29.35
C SER A 139 37.85 -39.50 29.62
N PHE A 140 37.80 -39.08 30.89
CA PHE A 140 37.36 -37.74 31.28
C PHE A 140 38.37 -36.66 30.82
N PHE A 141 39.69 -36.90 31.01
CA PHE A 141 40.72 -35.96 30.58
C PHE A 141 40.85 -35.90 29.05
N ASN A 142 40.74 -37.00 28.34
CA ASN A 142 40.77 -37.03 26.90
C ASN A 142 39.51 -36.37 26.29
N GLY A 143 38.34 -36.58 26.87
CA GLY A 143 37.10 -35.90 26.46
C GLY A 143 37.15 -34.40 26.70
N LEU A 144 37.68 -33.97 27.85
CA LEU A 144 37.82 -32.54 28.17
C LEU A 144 38.83 -31.88 27.23
N LEU A 145 39.95 -32.53 26.91
CA LEU A 145 41.01 -32.01 26.04
C LEU A 145 40.52 -31.88 24.58
N VAL A 146 39.78 -32.87 24.08
CA VAL A 146 39.21 -32.83 22.72
C VAL A 146 38.12 -31.77 22.61
N ASN A 147 37.22 -31.64 23.61
CA ASN A 147 36.19 -30.64 23.62
C ASN A 147 36.76 -29.21 23.76
N THR A 148 37.75 -28.98 24.61
CA THR A 148 38.41 -27.67 24.72
C THR A 148 39.16 -27.30 23.46
N LEU A 149 39.84 -28.26 22.79
CA LEU A 149 40.49 -28.00 21.51
C LEU A 149 39.49 -27.66 20.41
N GLN A 150 38.34 -28.34 20.37
CA GLN A 150 37.24 -28.01 19.44
C GLN A 150 36.67 -26.59 19.69
N ILE A 151 36.44 -26.22 20.94
CA ILE A 151 35.97 -24.86 21.28
C ILE A 151 37.02 -23.82 20.90
N LEU A 152 38.30 -24.06 21.16
CA LEU A 152 39.38 -23.16 20.76
C LEU A 152 39.49 -23.01 19.24
N LEU A 153 39.35 -24.10 18.48
CA LEU A 153 39.31 -24.08 17.01
C LEU A 153 38.08 -23.29 16.49
N PHE A 154 36.94 -23.50 17.13
CA PHE A 154 35.71 -22.75 16.75
C PHE A 154 35.83 -21.24 17.06
N CYS A 155 36.41 -20.90 18.21
CA CYS A 155 36.71 -19.51 18.58
C CYS A 155 37.78 -18.89 17.65
N ALA A 156 38.84 -19.62 17.31
CA ALA A 156 39.87 -19.16 16.39
C ALA A 156 39.32 -18.98 14.95
N PHE A 157 38.47 -19.91 14.51
CA PHE A 157 37.78 -19.80 13.22
C PHE A 157 36.78 -18.66 13.20
N GLY A 158 35.99 -18.48 14.26
CA GLY A 158 35.06 -17.34 14.41
C GLY A 158 35.81 -16.01 14.44
N PHE A 159 36.94 -15.93 15.17
CA PHE A 159 37.81 -14.76 15.20
C PHE A 159 38.47 -14.48 13.84
N TRP A 160 38.92 -15.53 13.13
CA TRP A 160 39.45 -15.41 11.78
C TRP A 160 38.39 -14.97 10.77
N LEU A 161 37.17 -15.50 10.88
CA LEU A 161 36.00 -15.09 10.06
C LEU A 161 35.64 -13.64 10.33
N LEU A 162 35.54 -13.22 11.60
CA LEU A 162 35.30 -11.84 12.02
C LEU A 162 36.41 -10.91 11.51
N ARG A 163 37.69 -11.34 11.61
CA ARG A 163 38.85 -10.57 11.12
C ARG A 163 38.85 -10.47 9.59
N ARG A 164 38.41 -11.52 8.88
CA ARG A 164 38.30 -11.53 7.42
C ARG A 164 37.10 -10.70 6.94
N MET A 165 36.00 -10.65 7.72
CA MET A 165 34.89 -9.75 7.47
C MET A 165 35.19 -8.30 7.84
N SER A 166 36.12 -8.08 8.79
CA SER A 166 36.56 -6.76 9.26
C SER A 166 37.81 -6.21 8.58
N GLY A 167 38.60 -7.04 7.91
CA GLY A 167 39.91 -6.70 7.36
C GLY A 167 40.04 -6.91 5.87
N GLY A 168 39.43 -6.03 5.08
CA GLY A 168 39.56 -6.03 3.62
C GLY A 168 39.14 -4.70 2.99
N GLY A 169 40.07 -3.73 2.97
CA GLY A 169 40.00 -2.61 2.01
C GLY A 169 39.12 -1.43 2.42
N ASN A 170 39.81 -0.38 2.65
CA ASN A 170 39.41 1.02 2.67
C ASN A 170 38.28 1.36 1.68
N VAL A 171 37.01 1.22 2.09
CA VAL A 171 35.85 1.87 1.47
C VAL A 171 34.93 2.25 2.63
N GLY A 172 34.77 3.56 2.85
CA GLY A 172 33.83 4.13 3.80
C GLY A 172 32.39 3.70 3.50
N GLY A 173 31.82 2.88 4.36
CA GLY A 173 30.45 2.43 4.27
C GLY A 173 30.17 1.36 5.34
N GLY A 174 29.84 1.80 6.56
CA GLY A 174 29.51 0.96 7.71
C GLY A 174 28.25 0.11 7.46
N GLY A 175 28.38 -1.07 6.89
CA GLY A 175 27.33 -2.07 6.70
C GLY A 175 27.51 -3.26 7.64
N GLY A 176 27.56 -3.06 8.95
CA GLY A 176 27.53 -4.11 9.96
C GLY A 176 26.11 -4.32 10.50
N ILE A 177 25.93 -5.40 11.26
CA ILE A 177 24.68 -5.77 11.95
C ILE A 177 24.07 -4.57 12.75
N PHE A 178 24.93 -3.58 13.09
CA PHE A 178 24.54 -2.33 13.76
C PHE A 178 23.97 -1.23 12.85
N SER A 179 23.89 -1.44 11.51
CA SER A 179 23.32 -0.46 10.58
C SER A 179 21.80 -0.58 10.42
N VAL A 180 21.14 -1.54 11.06
CA VAL A 180 19.69 -1.77 10.97
C VAL A 180 18.89 -0.57 11.51
N GLY A 181 19.45 0.19 12.44
CA GLY A 181 18.85 1.39 13.01
C GLY A 181 19.13 2.70 12.27
N LYS A 182 19.96 2.68 11.20
CA LYS A 182 20.21 3.89 10.42
C LYS A 182 19.06 4.21 9.49
N SER A 183 18.77 5.49 9.37
CA SER A 183 17.73 5.99 8.48
C SER A 183 18.02 5.67 7.02
N LYS A 184 16.96 5.32 6.27
CA LYS A 184 16.96 5.19 4.81
C LYS A 184 16.49 6.48 4.13
N ALA A 185 16.44 7.61 4.85
CA ALA A 185 16.00 8.89 4.30
C ALA A 185 16.79 9.24 3.03
N LYS A 186 16.08 9.59 1.97
CA LYS A 186 16.69 10.12 0.76
C LYS A 186 17.06 11.56 1.02
N LEU A 187 18.34 11.84 1.06
CA LEU A 187 18.87 13.19 1.23
C LEU A 187 19.10 13.83 -0.15
N TYR A 188 18.50 14.97 -0.37
CA TYR A 188 18.77 15.86 -1.50
C TYR A 188 19.54 17.07 -0.95
N GLU A 189 20.88 17.11 -1.18
CA GLU A 189 21.76 18.09 -0.54
C GLU A 189 21.69 19.49 -1.15
N LYS A 190 21.32 19.59 -2.43
CA LYS A 190 21.24 20.87 -3.14
C LYS A 190 19.86 21.04 -3.76
N ALA A 191 19.39 22.28 -3.80
CA ALA A 191 18.17 22.67 -4.50
C ALA A 191 18.20 22.22 -5.98
N ASN A 192 19.38 22.25 -6.63
CA ASN A 192 19.59 21.80 -8.01
C ASN A 192 19.38 20.27 -8.17
N ASP A 193 19.53 19.47 -7.12
CA ASP A 193 19.30 18.03 -7.19
C ASP A 193 17.80 17.71 -7.22
N LEU A 194 16.95 18.58 -6.68
CA LEU A 194 15.50 18.48 -6.75
C LEU A 194 14.94 19.00 -8.08
N GLY A 195 15.51 20.08 -8.62
CA GLY A 195 15.08 20.70 -9.88
C GLY A 195 13.62 21.17 -9.94
N ILE A 196 12.91 21.11 -8.81
CA ILE A 196 11.46 21.36 -8.67
C ILE A 196 11.24 22.64 -7.87
N THR A 197 10.45 23.56 -8.42
CA THR A 197 10.06 24.83 -7.80
C THR A 197 8.54 25.01 -7.87
N PHE A 198 8.00 26.11 -7.31
CA PHE A 198 6.57 26.41 -7.44
C PHE A 198 6.09 26.59 -8.89
N LYS A 199 7.00 26.82 -9.85
CA LYS A 199 6.66 26.86 -11.30
C LYS A 199 6.26 25.50 -11.86
N ASP A 200 6.67 24.43 -11.21
CA ASP A 200 6.37 23.06 -11.60
C ASP A 200 5.10 22.53 -10.92
N VAL A 201 4.56 23.27 -9.94
CA VAL A 201 3.30 22.97 -9.26
C VAL A 201 2.21 23.83 -9.90
N ALA A 202 1.38 23.23 -10.73
CA ALA A 202 0.23 23.91 -11.31
C ALA A 202 -0.95 23.90 -10.35
N GLY A 203 -1.69 25.01 -10.26
CA GLY A 203 -2.80 25.19 -9.34
C GLY A 203 -2.38 25.25 -7.88
N GLN A 204 -3.30 24.94 -6.95
CA GLN A 204 -3.08 24.90 -5.50
C GLN A 204 -2.62 26.26 -4.95
N GLU A 205 -3.18 27.37 -5.45
CA GLU A 205 -2.71 28.71 -5.10
C GLU A 205 -2.86 29.00 -3.59
N GLY A 206 -3.97 28.53 -2.96
CA GLY A 206 -4.16 28.66 -1.52
C GLY A 206 -3.08 27.92 -0.73
N ALA A 207 -2.82 26.66 -1.06
CA ALA A 207 -1.79 25.88 -0.41
C ALA A 207 -0.37 26.46 -0.66
N LYS A 208 -0.10 26.96 -1.87
CA LYS A 208 1.17 27.66 -2.18
C LYS A 208 1.37 28.90 -1.34
N GLN A 209 0.31 29.70 -1.15
CA GLN A 209 0.38 30.90 -0.34
C GLN A 209 0.71 30.56 1.12
N GLU A 210 0.09 29.54 1.69
CA GLU A 210 0.39 29.10 3.05
C GLU A 210 1.81 28.57 3.22
N VAL A 211 2.30 27.76 2.26
CA VAL A 211 3.68 27.26 2.33
C VAL A 211 4.72 28.30 1.94
N GLN A 212 4.34 29.38 1.25
CA GLN A 212 5.22 30.48 0.92
C GLN A 212 5.78 31.18 2.19
N GLU A 213 4.97 31.27 3.25
CA GLU A 213 5.44 31.78 4.54
C GLU A 213 6.57 30.90 5.12
N ILE A 214 6.49 29.58 4.93
CA ILE A 214 7.53 28.64 5.36
C ILE A 214 8.81 28.87 4.55
N VAL A 215 8.69 29.09 3.24
CA VAL A 215 9.83 29.40 2.34
C VAL A 215 10.50 30.70 2.75
N GLU A 216 9.72 31.76 2.96
CA GLU A 216 10.25 33.08 3.37
C GLU A 216 10.97 32.99 4.71
N PHE A 217 10.41 32.23 5.64
CA PHE A 217 11.04 32.00 6.92
C PHE A 217 12.38 31.28 6.76
N LEU A 218 12.45 30.20 5.97
CA LEU A 218 13.71 29.46 5.74
C LEU A 218 14.76 30.32 5.05
N LYS A 219 14.34 31.26 4.17
CA LYS A 219 15.24 32.23 3.52
C LYS A 219 15.71 33.33 4.47
N ASN A 220 14.85 33.87 5.33
CA ASN A 220 15.11 35.04 6.17
C ASN A 220 14.57 34.86 7.60
N PRO A 221 15.14 33.97 8.44
CA PRO A 221 14.61 33.67 9.76
C PRO A 221 14.69 34.88 10.73
N GLN A 222 15.65 35.78 10.53
CA GLN A 222 15.86 36.94 11.43
C GLN A 222 14.68 37.92 11.41
N LYS A 223 14.06 38.16 10.25
CA LYS A 223 12.91 39.04 10.08
C LYS A 223 11.73 38.68 11.01
N TYR A 224 11.52 37.39 11.25
CA TYR A 224 10.43 36.89 12.07
C TYR A 224 10.77 36.88 13.58
N THR A 225 12.02 36.54 13.90
CA THR A 225 12.50 36.48 15.29
C THR A 225 12.62 37.85 15.92
N GLU A 226 12.99 38.90 15.18
CA GLU A 226 13.05 40.28 15.64
C GLU A 226 11.70 40.84 16.10
N LEU A 227 10.61 40.39 15.45
CA LEU A 227 9.25 40.77 15.81
C LEU A 227 8.64 39.89 16.93
N GLY A 228 9.41 38.94 17.48
CA GLY A 228 8.94 38.01 18.51
C GLY A 228 8.06 36.89 17.98
N GLY A 229 7.96 36.71 16.65
CA GLY A 229 7.21 35.63 16.01
C GLY A 229 7.81 34.27 16.36
N LYS A 230 6.94 33.30 16.67
CA LYS A 230 7.32 31.90 16.83
C LYS A 230 7.13 31.16 15.49
N ILE A 231 8.17 30.47 15.10
CA ILE A 231 8.20 29.70 13.86
C ILE A 231 7.38 28.42 14.02
N PRO A 232 6.53 28.06 13.03
CA PRO A 232 5.91 26.74 13.05
C PRO A 232 6.99 25.66 12.92
N LYS A 233 7.02 24.72 13.87
CA LYS A 233 7.97 23.61 13.84
C LYS A 233 7.61 22.59 12.78
N GLY A 234 6.32 22.48 12.42
CA GLY A 234 5.83 21.56 11.45
C GLY A 234 4.54 21.99 10.79
N ALA A 235 4.35 21.56 9.55
CA ALA A 235 3.10 21.70 8.83
C ALA A 235 2.64 20.35 8.27
N LEU A 236 1.34 20.11 8.31
CA LEU A 236 0.70 18.89 7.82
C LEU A 236 -0.06 19.19 6.53
N LEU A 237 0.34 18.57 5.44
CA LEU A 237 -0.35 18.59 4.16
C LEU A 237 -1.47 17.54 4.18
N VAL A 238 -2.71 17.97 4.08
CA VAL A 238 -3.89 17.11 4.16
C VAL A 238 -4.64 17.17 2.84
N GLY A 239 -5.09 16.05 2.32
CA GLY A 239 -5.94 16.04 1.13
C GLY A 239 -6.03 14.67 0.46
N PRO A 240 -6.87 14.52 -0.56
CA PRO A 240 -7.02 13.28 -1.30
C PRO A 240 -5.71 12.77 -1.94
N PRO A 241 -5.61 11.49 -2.26
CA PRO A 241 -4.44 10.97 -2.98
C PRO A 241 -4.32 11.61 -4.36
N GLY A 242 -3.09 11.79 -4.84
CA GLY A 242 -2.83 12.33 -6.17
C GLY A 242 -2.91 13.84 -6.32
N THR A 243 -3.23 14.60 -5.26
CA THR A 243 -3.35 16.07 -5.30
C THR A 243 -2.02 16.82 -5.33
N GLY A 244 -0.87 16.11 -5.25
CA GLY A 244 0.45 16.73 -5.39
C GLY A 244 1.13 17.10 -4.08
N LYS A 245 0.70 16.60 -2.92
CA LYS A 245 1.29 16.89 -1.59
C LYS A 245 2.81 16.70 -1.54
N THR A 246 3.28 15.57 -2.03
CA THR A 246 4.72 15.26 -2.11
C THR A 246 5.46 16.20 -3.08
N LEU A 247 4.82 16.59 -4.19
CA LEU A 247 5.37 17.53 -5.15
C LEU A 247 5.47 18.92 -4.55
N LEU A 248 4.43 19.38 -3.84
CA LEU A 248 4.41 20.66 -3.15
C LEU A 248 5.52 20.74 -2.09
N ALA A 249 5.70 19.68 -1.27
CA ALA A 249 6.77 19.63 -0.27
C ALA A 249 8.17 19.74 -0.90
N LYS A 250 8.40 19.08 -2.05
CA LYS A 250 9.65 19.21 -2.80
C LYS A 250 9.83 20.62 -3.37
N ALA A 251 8.76 21.22 -3.86
CA ALA A 251 8.79 22.58 -4.40
C ALA A 251 9.12 23.61 -3.31
N VAL A 252 8.61 23.43 -2.09
CA VAL A 252 8.96 24.27 -0.92
C VAL A 252 10.47 24.22 -0.68
N ALA A 253 11.06 23.03 -0.67
CA ALA A 253 12.50 22.87 -0.42
C ALA A 253 13.34 23.46 -1.58
N GLY A 254 12.93 23.25 -2.83
CA GLY A 254 13.58 23.80 -3.99
C GLY A 254 13.51 25.33 -4.04
N GLU A 255 12.35 25.91 -3.70
CA GLU A 255 12.14 27.35 -3.62
C GLU A 255 12.92 28.00 -2.46
N ALA A 256 12.98 27.32 -1.32
CA ALA A 256 13.77 27.77 -0.16
C ALA A 256 15.28 27.58 -0.34
N GLY A 257 15.70 26.70 -1.25
CA GLY A 257 17.13 26.41 -1.50
C GLY A 257 17.80 25.63 -0.37
N VAL A 258 17.03 24.85 0.42
CA VAL A 258 17.53 24.13 1.60
C VAL A 258 17.58 22.62 1.37
N PRO A 259 18.42 21.86 2.11
CA PRO A 259 18.44 20.41 2.09
C PRO A 259 17.09 19.80 2.43
N PHE A 260 16.74 18.69 1.73
CA PHE A 260 15.47 18.00 1.84
C PHE A 260 15.66 16.53 2.18
N PHE A 261 15.18 16.14 3.36
CA PHE A 261 15.17 14.76 3.83
C PHE A 261 13.79 14.17 3.55
N SER A 262 13.69 13.20 2.67
CA SER A 262 12.41 12.57 2.30
C SER A 262 12.35 11.12 2.77
N MET A 263 11.26 10.76 3.43
CA MET A 263 10.97 9.40 3.88
C MET A 263 9.47 9.14 3.91
N SER A 264 9.09 7.86 3.91
CA SER A 264 7.71 7.43 4.13
C SER A 264 7.50 7.09 5.62
N GLY A 265 6.30 7.35 6.14
CA GLY A 265 5.89 6.86 7.46
C GLY A 265 6.05 5.35 7.59
N SER A 266 5.86 4.60 6.52
CA SER A 266 6.09 3.15 6.48
C SER A 266 7.54 2.74 6.71
N ASP A 267 8.53 3.60 6.40
CA ASP A 267 9.95 3.32 6.65
C ASP A 267 10.29 3.24 8.14
N PHE A 268 9.44 3.78 8.99
CA PHE A 268 9.58 3.71 10.44
C PHE A 268 8.90 2.47 11.05
N VAL A 269 8.02 1.79 10.30
CA VAL A 269 7.31 0.61 10.80
C VAL A 269 8.13 -0.64 10.48
N GLU A 270 8.74 -1.22 11.51
CA GLU A 270 9.55 -2.43 11.40
C GLU A 270 9.05 -3.48 12.41
N MET A 271 9.40 -4.75 12.18
CA MET A 271 9.05 -5.85 13.09
C MET A 271 9.93 -5.90 14.35
N PHE A 272 11.07 -5.24 14.33
CA PHE A 272 12.03 -5.27 15.44
C PHE A 272 11.84 -4.06 16.35
N VAL A 273 11.66 -4.34 17.64
CA VAL A 273 11.42 -3.32 18.68
C VAL A 273 12.56 -2.31 18.75
N GLY A 274 12.23 -1.03 18.72
CA GLY A 274 13.16 0.09 18.87
C GLY A 274 13.85 0.54 17.57
N VAL A 275 13.72 -0.18 16.47
CA VAL A 275 14.35 0.19 15.18
C VAL A 275 13.70 1.44 14.60
N GLY A 276 12.38 1.54 14.62
CA GLY A 276 11.63 2.71 14.16
C GLY A 276 12.03 3.97 14.94
N ALA A 277 12.02 3.88 16.26
CA ALA A 277 12.44 4.98 17.14
C ALA A 277 13.91 5.39 16.95
N SER A 278 14.78 4.45 16.63
CA SER A 278 16.20 4.73 16.30
C SER A 278 16.33 5.48 14.99
N ARG A 279 15.56 5.10 13.95
CA ARG A 279 15.55 5.81 12.66
C ARG A 279 15.02 7.23 12.77
N VAL A 280 13.99 7.45 13.58
CA VAL A 280 13.49 8.79 13.86
C VAL A 280 14.63 9.65 14.43
N ARG A 281 15.28 9.20 15.50
CA ARG A 281 16.38 9.93 16.14
C ARG A 281 17.55 10.20 15.18
N ASP A 282 17.89 9.23 14.33
CA ASP A 282 18.98 9.36 13.35
C ASP A 282 18.67 10.44 12.29
N VAL A 283 17.45 10.47 11.72
CA VAL A 283 17.03 11.51 10.76
C VAL A 283 17.07 12.88 11.38
N PHE A 284 16.51 13.01 12.58
CA PHE A 284 16.47 14.28 13.29
C PHE A 284 17.87 14.78 13.69
N ALA A 285 18.78 13.87 14.03
CA ALA A 285 20.18 14.22 14.27
C ALA A 285 20.87 14.73 13.01
N GLN A 286 20.71 14.01 11.87
CA GLN A 286 21.25 14.42 10.57
C GLN A 286 20.68 15.76 10.11
N ALA A 287 19.39 16.00 10.33
CA ALA A 287 18.75 17.27 9.98
C ALA A 287 19.27 18.44 10.83
N LYS A 288 19.52 18.21 12.12
CA LYS A 288 20.15 19.23 13.00
C LYS A 288 21.55 19.64 12.52
N GLU A 289 22.34 18.67 12.01
CA GLU A 289 23.68 18.92 11.45
C GLU A 289 23.64 19.75 10.14
N LYS A 290 22.56 19.60 9.36
CA LYS A 290 22.39 20.24 8.05
C LYS A 290 21.38 21.37 8.04
N SER A 291 21.08 21.97 9.21
CA SER A 291 20.20 23.13 9.32
C SER A 291 20.78 24.37 8.59
N PRO A 292 19.93 25.18 7.89
CA PRO A 292 18.48 25.05 7.74
C PRO A 292 18.08 23.96 6.75
N CYS A 293 17.05 23.15 7.07
CA CYS A 293 16.60 22.04 6.21
C CYS A 293 15.13 21.69 6.45
N ILE A 294 14.58 20.87 5.56
CA ILE A 294 13.23 20.34 5.66
C ILE A 294 13.30 18.81 5.83
N ILE A 295 12.57 18.28 6.83
CA ILE A 295 12.25 16.85 6.94
C ILE A 295 10.85 16.65 6.38
N PHE A 296 10.69 15.79 5.38
CA PHE A 296 9.40 15.44 4.83
C PHE A 296 9.05 13.98 5.15
N ILE A 297 7.88 13.78 5.75
CA ILE A 297 7.36 12.46 6.10
C ILE A 297 6.06 12.25 5.33
N ASP A 298 6.12 11.43 4.29
CA ASP A 298 4.94 11.04 3.53
C ASP A 298 4.16 9.95 4.26
N GLU A 299 2.85 9.89 4.07
CA GLU A 299 1.98 8.89 4.71
C GLU A 299 2.18 8.79 6.23
N ILE A 300 2.19 9.94 6.91
CA ILE A 300 2.44 10.02 8.36
C ILE A 300 1.45 9.17 9.18
N ASP A 301 0.26 8.90 8.66
CA ASP A 301 -0.76 8.04 9.27
C ASP A 301 -0.30 6.59 9.44
N ALA A 302 0.74 6.15 8.72
CA ALA A 302 1.39 4.85 8.96
C ALA A 302 1.94 4.74 10.39
N VAL A 303 2.47 5.81 10.96
CA VAL A 303 3.05 5.89 12.32
C VAL A 303 2.14 6.63 13.28
N GLY A 304 1.50 7.70 12.80
CA GLY A 304 0.76 8.68 13.60
C GLY A 304 -0.67 8.30 13.93
N ARG A 305 -1.14 7.10 13.66
CA ARG A 305 -2.52 6.69 13.90
C ARG A 305 -2.88 6.73 15.38
N ALA A 306 -4.09 7.23 15.71
CA ALA A 306 -4.64 7.27 17.05
C ALA A 306 -4.68 5.86 17.69
N ARG A 307 -4.49 5.82 19.00
CA ARG A 307 -4.47 4.57 19.79
C ARG A 307 -5.79 3.83 19.68
N SER A 308 -5.73 2.54 19.35
CA SER A 308 -6.92 1.68 19.39
C SER A 308 -7.27 1.38 20.84
N LYS A 309 -8.55 1.53 21.20
CA LYS A 309 -9.05 1.19 22.54
C LYS A 309 -9.05 -0.33 22.83
N ASN A 310 -8.76 -1.18 21.86
CA ASN A 310 -8.69 -2.64 22.02
C ASN A 310 -7.23 -3.14 22.05
N PRO A 311 -6.71 -3.57 23.21
CA PRO A 311 -5.31 -3.97 23.38
C PRO A 311 -4.97 -5.38 22.88
N SER A 312 -5.85 -6.09 22.20
CA SER A 312 -5.70 -7.52 21.93
C SER A 312 -4.89 -7.92 20.69
N MET A 313 -4.15 -7.01 20.04
CA MET A 313 -3.22 -7.35 18.95
C MET A 313 -1.85 -6.75 19.23
N GLY A 314 -0.90 -7.57 19.61
CA GLY A 314 0.49 -7.22 20.00
C GLY A 314 1.40 -6.60 18.91
N GLY A 315 0.83 -5.93 17.94
CA GLY A 315 1.57 -5.18 16.90
C GLY A 315 1.59 -3.65 17.12
N ASN A 316 0.95 -3.14 18.15
CA ASN A 316 0.80 -1.69 18.36
C ASN A 316 1.97 -1.05 19.15
N ASP A 317 2.69 -1.81 19.97
CA ASP A 317 3.71 -1.26 20.88
C ASP A 317 4.88 -0.60 20.14
N GLU A 318 5.30 -1.16 18.99
CA GLU A 318 6.41 -0.58 18.22
C GLU A 318 6.01 0.72 17.53
N ARG A 319 4.79 0.81 17.01
CA ARG A 319 4.28 2.06 16.42
C ARG A 319 4.16 3.15 17.46
N GLU A 320 3.67 2.83 18.66
CA GLU A 320 3.57 3.80 19.75
C GLU A 320 4.95 4.27 20.21
N ASN A 321 5.93 3.39 20.31
CA ASN A 321 7.31 3.75 20.64
C ASN A 321 7.90 4.68 19.57
N THR A 322 7.65 4.41 18.32
CA THR A 322 8.10 5.23 17.19
C THR A 322 7.40 6.58 17.18
N LEU A 323 6.09 6.62 17.40
CA LEU A 323 5.32 7.86 17.53
C LEU A 323 5.84 8.71 18.71
N ASN A 324 6.05 8.11 19.88
CA ASN A 324 6.58 8.80 21.03
C ASN A 324 8.00 9.36 20.77
N ALA A 325 8.84 8.64 20.04
CA ALA A 325 10.15 9.14 19.62
C ALA A 325 10.00 10.35 18.69
N LEU A 326 9.08 10.30 17.71
CA LEU A 326 8.80 11.43 16.81
C LEU A 326 8.33 12.66 17.58
N LEU A 327 7.37 12.50 18.50
CA LEU A 327 6.87 13.57 19.34
C LEU A 327 7.98 14.20 20.21
N THR A 328 8.83 13.35 20.78
CA THR A 328 9.95 13.78 21.61
C THR A 328 11.00 14.57 20.81
N GLU A 329 11.33 14.10 19.59
CA GLU A 329 12.28 14.81 18.73
C GLU A 329 11.71 16.15 18.25
N MET A 330 10.42 16.23 17.90
CA MET A 330 9.75 17.48 17.54
C MET A 330 9.70 18.47 18.72
N ASP A 331 9.43 17.99 19.93
CA ASP A 331 9.43 18.84 21.12
C ASP A 331 10.86 19.33 21.47
N GLY A 332 11.87 18.49 21.21
CA GLY A 332 13.28 18.76 21.47
C GLY A 332 13.94 19.79 20.54
N PHE A 333 13.23 20.26 19.50
CA PHE A 333 13.71 21.40 18.71
C PHE A 333 13.55 22.71 19.48
N GLY A 334 14.63 23.45 19.61
CA GLY A 334 14.57 24.87 20.02
C GLY A 334 13.81 25.69 18.98
N THR A 335 13.22 26.79 19.37
CA THR A 335 12.44 27.72 18.53
C THR A 335 13.21 28.25 17.31
N ASN A 336 14.54 28.11 17.29
CA ASN A 336 15.44 28.69 16.27
C ASN A 336 16.32 27.60 15.59
N SER A 337 15.91 26.33 15.58
CA SER A 337 16.77 25.26 15.05
C SER A 337 16.90 25.27 13.51
N GLY A 338 16.09 26.06 12.80
CA GLY A 338 16.12 26.10 11.31
C GLY A 338 15.65 24.79 10.64
N VAL A 339 15.13 23.83 11.41
CA VAL A 339 14.57 22.57 10.87
C VAL A 339 13.05 22.65 10.90
N ILE A 340 12.43 22.42 9.76
CA ILE A 340 10.97 22.35 9.61
C ILE A 340 10.56 20.94 9.21
N VAL A 341 9.55 20.41 9.89
CA VAL A 341 8.99 19.08 9.57
C VAL A 341 7.73 19.27 8.73
N LEU A 342 7.75 18.84 7.48
CA LEU A 342 6.54 18.72 6.67
C LEU A 342 6.06 17.28 6.71
N ALA A 343 4.77 17.06 6.90
CA ALA A 343 4.19 15.72 6.79
C ALA A 343 3.02 15.74 5.82
N ALA A 344 2.74 14.62 5.19
CA ALA A 344 1.58 14.46 4.31
C ALA A 344 0.73 13.27 4.75
N THR A 345 -0.59 13.43 4.65
CA THR A 345 -1.55 12.35 4.89
C THR A 345 -2.78 12.50 4.00
N ASN A 346 -3.39 11.38 3.68
CA ASN A 346 -4.70 11.34 3.03
C ASN A 346 -5.84 11.23 4.07
N ARG A 347 -5.50 10.98 5.35
CA ARG A 347 -6.46 10.65 6.41
C ARG A 347 -6.11 11.35 7.72
N ALA A 348 -6.32 12.66 7.77
CA ALA A 348 -6.06 13.45 8.98
C ALA A 348 -6.94 13.03 10.18
N ASP A 349 -8.15 12.49 9.90
CA ASP A 349 -9.09 11.95 10.88
C ASP A 349 -8.54 10.80 11.71
N MET A 350 -7.57 10.06 11.15
CA MET A 350 -6.96 8.90 11.80
C MET A 350 -5.76 9.25 12.68
N LEU A 351 -5.26 10.49 12.62
CA LEU A 351 -4.06 10.89 13.34
C LEU A 351 -4.30 11.08 14.85
N ASP A 352 -3.30 10.74 15.64
CA ASP A 352 -3.29 11.02 17.08
C ASP A 352 -3.29 12.54 17.29
N LYS A 353 -4.23 13.02 18.11
CA LYS A 353 -4.38 14.43 18.46
C LYS A 353 -3.10 15.06 19.07
N ALA A 354 -2.22 14.22 19.61
CA ALA A 354 -0.94 14.68 20.13
C ALA A 354 -0.01 15.25 19.04
N LEU A 355 -0.10 14.75 17.81
CA LEU A 355 0.63 15.28 16.66
C LEU A 355 0.18 16.70 16.26
N LEU A 356 -1.11 16.99 16.42
CA LEU A 356 -1.75 18.24 16.00
C LEU A 356 -1.67 19.34 17.06
N ARG A 357 -0.92 19.14 18.14
CA ARG A 357 -0.75 20.16 19.19
C ARG A 357 0.26 21.23 18.76
N ALA A 358 0.06 22.46 19.31
CA ALA A 358 0.99 23.57 19.13
C ALA A 358 2.44 23.17 19.46
N GLY A 359 3.38 23.55 18.60
CA GLY A 359 4.78 23.17 18.68
C GLY A 359 5.15 21.85 17.99
N ARG A 360 4.20 21.22 17.29
CA ARG A 360 4.37 20.03 16.45
C ARG A 360 3.84 20.32 15.05
N PHE A 361 2.77 19.65 14.59
CA PHE A 361 2.08 20.01 13.35
C PHE A 361 0.96 21.02 13.67
N ASP A 362 1.35 22.23 13.95
CA ASP A 362 0.44 23.31 14.35
C ASP A 362 -0.26 24.02 13.19
N ARG A 363 0.22 23.78 11.95
CA ARG A 363 -0.44 24.20 10.73
C ARG A 363 -0.93 22.99 9.94
N GLN A 364 -2.20 23.04 9.52
CA GLN A 364 -2.79 22.08 8.61
C GLN A 364 -3.09 22.82 7.30
N ILE A 365 -2.47 22.36 6.23
CA ILE A 365 -2.57 22.96 4.91
C ILE A 365 -3.36 21.99 4.03
N ASN A 366 -4.54 22.41 3.61
CA ASN A 366 -5.39 21.60 2.76
C ASN A 366 -4.91 21.65 1.31
N VAL A 367 -4.77 20.49 0.71
CA VAL A 367 -4.38 20.28 -0.69
C VAL A 367 -5.52 19.52 -1.35
N ASP A 368 -6.56 20.26 -1.72
CA ASP A 368 -7.80 19.72 -2.23
C ASP A 368 -7.70 19.25 -3.69
N LEU A 369 -8.77 18.65 -4.21
CA LEU A 369 -8.87 18.35 -5.64
C LEU A 369 -8.88 19.66 -6.43
N PRO A 370 -8.22 19.69 -7.61
CA PRO A 370 -8.12 20.90 -8.40
C PRO A 370 -9.47 21.33 -8.99
N ASP A 371 -9.75 22.62 -8.96
CA ASP A 371 -10.88 23.23 -9.67
C ASP A 371 -10.67 23.25 -11.20
N LEU A 372 -11.64 23.76 -11.96
CA LEU A 372 -11.53 23.81 -13.43
C LEU A 372 -10.30 24.58 -13.91
N ALA A 373 -10.02 25.74 -13.34
CA ALA A 373 -8.90 26.60 -13.74
C ALA A 373 -7.56 25.92 -13.41
N GLU A 374 -7.49 25.30 -12.26
CA GLU A 374 -6.32 24.52 -11.83
C GLU A 374 -6.10 23.28 -12.68
N ARG A 375 -7.19 22.56 -13.08
CA ARG A 375 -7.06 21.42 -14.02
C ARG A 375 -6.53 21.87 -15.37
N ILE A 376 -6.98 23.00 -15.91
CA ILE A 376 -6.40 23.58 -17.15
C ILE A 376 -4.91 23.81 -16.99
N ALA A 377 -4.48 24.40 -15.87
CA ALA A 377 -3.07 24.63 -15.59
C ALA A 377 -2.26 23.33 -15.48
N ILE A 378 -2.85 22.30 -14.81
CA ILE A 378 -2.23 20.96 -14.67
C ILE A 378 -2.11 20.27 -16.05
N PHE A 379 -3.15 20.33 -16.90
CA PHE A 379 -3.07 19.82 -18.27
C PHE A 379 -1.94 20.50 -19.05
N LYS A 380 -1.84 21.83 -19.00
CA LYS A 380 -0.75 22.57 -19.66
C LYS A 380 0.64 22.06 -19.25
N VAL A 381 0.84 21.69 -17.99
CA VAL A 381 2.12 21.13 -17.52
C VAL A 381 2.35 19.72 -18.08
N HIS A 382 1.35 18.84 -18.01
CA HIS A 382 1.50 17.45 -18.43
C HIS A 382 1.47 17.26 -19.95
N LEU A 383 0.96 18.23 -20.71
CA LEU A 383 0.99 18.22 -22.18
C LEU A 383 2.34 18.68 -22.76
N ARG A 384 3.17 19.42 -22.01
CA ARG A 384 4.49 19.91 -22.49
C ARG A 384 5.38 18.83 -23.12
N PRO A 385 5.52 17.61 -22.54
CA PRO A 385 6.37 16.58 -23.13
C PRO A 385 5.71 15.83 -24.30
N LEU A 386 4.41 16.05 -24.57
CA LEU A 386 3.64 15.31 -25.57
C LEU A 386 3.59 16.06 -26.91
N LYS A 387 3.52 15.31 -28.00
CA LYS A 387 3.24 15.85 -29.32
C LYS A 387 1.73 15.85 -29.52
N VAL A 388 1.08 16.94 -29.21
CA VAL A 388 -0.37 17.10 -29.34
C VAL A 388 -0.74 17.83 -30.63
N ASP A 389 -1.97 17.64 -31.08
CA ASP A 389 -2.52 18.40 -32.20
C ASP A 389 -2.62 19.88 -31.83
N LYS A 390 -2.46 20.76 -32.84
CA LYS A 390 -2.50 22.22 -32.66
C LYS A 390 -3.86 22.73 -32.20
N ASP A 391 -4.92 22.04 -32.59
CA ASP A 391 -6.32 22.41 -32.31
C ASP A 391 -6.88 21.74 -31.05
N LEU A 392 -5.99 21.23 -30.15
CA LEU A 392 -6.43 20.58 -28.92
C LEU A 392 -6.98 21.60 -27.93
N ASP A 393 -8.28 21.53 -27.70
CA ASP A 393 -8.98 22.34 -26.70
C ASP A 393 -8.72 21.81 -25.28
N ILE A 394 -7.81 22.48 -24.55
CA ILE A 394 -7.45 22.12 -23.17
C ILE A 394 -8.60 22.41 -22.20
N ASP A 395 -9.35 23.46 -22.44
CA ASP A 395 -10.53 23.82 -21.60
C ASP A 395 -11.61 22.76 -21.70
N PHE A 396 -11.82 22.24 -22.91
CA PHE A 396 -12.71 21.09 -23.11
C PHE A 396 -12.20 19.86 -22.33
N LEU A 397 -10.93 19.50 -22.39
CA LEU A 397 -10.38 18.36 -21.65
C LEU A 397 -10.55 18.52 -20.14
N ALA A 398 -10.29 19.71 -19.61
CA ALA A 398 -10.46 20.00 -18.19
C ALA A 398 -11.92 19.89 -17.76
N ARG A 399 -12.87 20.31 -18.63
CA ARG A 399 -14.31 20.11 -18.38
C ARG A 399 -14.72 18.65 -18.41
N GLN A 400 -14.05 17.79 -19.19
CA GLN A 400 -14.32 16.35 -19.24
C GLN A 400 -13.76 15.56 -18.05
N THR A 401 -12.96 16.18 -17.18
CA THR A 401 -12.27 15.53 -16.05
C THR A 401 -12.60 16.14 -14.69
N PRO A 402 -13.89 16.36 -14.34
CA PRO A 402 -14.25 16.89 -13.03
C PRO A 402 -13.89 15.90 -11.93
N GLY A 403 -13.39 16.40 -10.80
CA GLY A 403 -12.99 15.58 -9.66
C GLY A 403 -11.69 14.77 -9.86
N PHE A 404 -10.99 14.95 -10.98
CA PHE A 404 -9.70 14.30 -11.19
C PHE A 404 -8.62 15.02 -10.41
N SER A 405 -7.76 14.24 -9.79
CA SER A 405 -6.54 14.74 -9.17
C SER A 405 -5.45 15.04 -10.22
N GLY A 406 -4.39 15.74 -9.81
CA GLY A 406 -3.24 15.96 -10.69
C GLY A 406 -2.60 14.66 -11.19
N ALA A 407 -2.60 13.60 -10.38
CA ALA A 407 -2.10 12.29 -10.78
C ALA A 407 -3.02 11.61 -11.82
N ASP A 408 -4.34 11.78 -11.69
CA ASP A 408 -5.29 11.25 -12.67
C ASP A 408 -5.12 11.95 -14.01
N ILE A 409 -4.95 13.27 -14.02
CA ILE A 409 -4.68 14.06 -15.23
C ILE A 409 -3.37 13.64 -15.90
N ALA A 410 -2.31 13.44 -15.11
CA ALA A 410 -1.04 12.91 -15.62
C ALA A 410 -1.24 11.53 -16.26
N ASN A 411 -2.05 10.67 -15.64
CA ASN A 411 -2.38 9.36 -16.17
C ASN A 411 -3.21 9.44 -17.46
N VAL A 412 -4.18 10.37 -17.55
CA VAL A 412 -4.93 10.64 -18.79
C VAL A 412 -3.99 11.03 -19.92
N CYS A 413 -3.07 11.95 -19.67
CA CYS A 413 -2.08 12.40 -20.67
C CYS A 413 -1.19 11.25 -21.16
N ASN A 414 -0.71 10.43 -20.23
CA ASN A 414 0.10 9.25 -20.56
C ASN A 414 -0.69 8.21 -21.34
N GLU A 415 -1.92 7.91 -20.91
CA GLU A 415 -2.77 6.91 -21.56
C GLU A 415 -3.20 7.35 -22.97
N ALA A 416 -3.51 8.65 -23.16
CA ALA A 416 -3.82 9.20 -24.46
C ALA A 416 -2.62 9.04 -25.45
N ALA A 417 -1.40 9.30 -24.98
CA ALA A 417 -0.20 9.07 -25.77
C ALA A 417 -0.02 7.58 -26.14
N LEU A 418 -0.33 6.65 -25.23
CA LEU A 418 -0.29 5.21 -25.49
C LEU A 418 -1.37 4.78 -26.49
N ILE A 419 -2.55 5.40 -26.46
CA ILE A 419 -3.64 5.14 -27.42
C ILE A 419 -3.25 5.64 -28.79
N ALA A 420 -2.77 6.88 -28.91
CA ALA A 420 -2.27 7.45 -30.15
C ALA A 420 -1.15 6.59 -30.79
N ALA A 421 -0.22 6.10 -29.96
CA ALA A 421 0.83 5.19 -30.42
C ALA A 421 0.28 3.86 -30.96
N ARG A 422 -0.76 3.30 -30.36
CA ARG A 422 -1.44 2.09 -30.85
C ARG A 422 -2.12 2.30 -32.21
N HIS A 423 -2.66 3.51 -32.43
CA HIS A 423 -3.25 3.90 -33.71
C HIS A 423 -2.21 4.31 -34.75
N ASN A 424 -0.89 4.24 -34.42
CA ASN A 424 0.21 4.73 -35.25
C ASN A 424 0.07 6.22 -35.64
N SER A 425 -0.58 7.01 -34.81
CA SER A 425 -0.73 8.46 -34.98
C SER A 425 0.59 9.18 -34.71
N LYS A 426 0.85 10.29 -35.39
CA LYS A 426 2.04 11.11 -35.19
C LYS A 426 1.88 12.13 -34.06
N THR A 427 0.65 12.48 -33.74
CA THR A 427 0.22 13.44 -32.73
C THR A 427 -0.90 12.83 -31.91
N VAL A 428 -1.06 13.31 -30.68
CA VAL A 428 -2.17 12.91 -29.79
C VAL A 428 -3.33 13.84 -30.07
N CYS A 429 -4.45 13.28 -30.51
CA CYS A 429 -5.65 14.06 -30.86
C CYS A 429 -6.69 14.05 -29.73
N LYS A 430 -7.72 14.91 -29.86
CA LYS A 430 -8.83 15.01 -28.90
C LYS A 430 -9.48 13.65 -28.61
N GLN A 431 -9.65 12.81 -29.63
CA GLN A 431 -10.28 11.49 -29.48
C GLN A 431 -9.45 10.56 -28.60
N ASP A 432 -8.11 10.58 -28.70
CA ASP A 432 -7.22 9.76 -27.88
C ASP A 432 -7.36 10.12 -26.39
N PHE A 433 -7.57 11.40 -26.07
CA PHE A 433 -7.83 11.86 -24.69
C PHE A 433 -9.20 11.39 -24.18
N LEU A 434 -10.23 11.47 -25.00
CA LEU A 434 -11.56 10.96 -24.63
C LEU A 434 -11.51 9.45 -24.37
N ASP A 435 -10.84 8.70 -25.22
CA ASP A 435 -10.67 7.25 -25.04
C ASP A 435 -9.83 6.92 -23.80
N ALA A 436 -8.85 7.79 -23.47
CA ALA A 436 -8.06 7.66 -22.25
C ALA A 436 -8.91 7.89 -20.97
N VAL A 437 -9.72 8.93 -20.97
CA VAL A 437 -10.67 9.21 -19.86
C VAL A 437 -11.61 8.03 -19.68
N ASP A 438 -12.19 7.53 -20.78
CA ASP A 438 -13.06 6.35 -20.77
C ASP A 438 -12.39 5.12 -20.17
N ARG A 439 -11.14 4.89 -20.56
CA ARG A 439 -10.37 3.75 -20.08
C ARG A 439 -10.05 3.85 -18.59
N ILE A 440 -9.77 5.05 -18.10
CA ILE A 440 -9.45 5.29 -16.68
C ILE A 440 -10.69 5.13 -15.82
N ILE A 441 -11.82 5.68 -16.23
CA ILE A 441 -13.06 5.62 -15.45
C ILE A 441 -13.75 4.25 -15.60
N GLY A 442 -13.93 3.77 -16.83
CA GLY A 442 -14.70 2.56 -17.15
C GLY A 442 -13.88 1.28 -17.27
N GLY A 443 -12.55 1.38 -17.38
CA GLY A 443 -11.67 0.26 -17.64
C GLY A 443 -11.57 -0.11 -19.12
N LEU A 444 -10.90 -1.24 -19.40
CA LEU A 444 -10.72 -1.74 -20.78
C LEU A 444 -12.03 -2.25 -21.36
N GLU A 445 -12.24 -1.92 -22.62
CA GLU A 445 -13.33 -2.46 -23.45
C GLU A 445 -13.22 -3.97 -23.60
N LYS A 446 -14.29 -4.69 -23.30
CA LYS A 446 -14.37 -6.15 -23.41
C LYS A 446 -15.02 -6.59 -24.73
N LYS A 447 -14.26 -6.53 -25.82
CA LYS A 447 -14.73 -6.95 -27.17
C LYS A 447 -15.13 -8.43 -27.26
N THR A 448 -14.70 -9.27 -26.33
CA THR A 448 -14.94 -10.71 -26.33
C THR A 448 -16.20 -11.13 -25.57
N LYS A 449 -16.90 -10.18 -24.92
CA LYS A 449 -18.12 -10.51 -24.17
C LYS A 449 -19.28 -10.70 -25.14
N VAL A 450 -19.68 -11.95 -25.34
CA VAL A 450 -20.83 -12.30 -26.15
C VAL A 450 -22.09 -11.94 -25.38
N MET A 451 -22.87 -11.01 -25.91
CA MET A 451 -24.19 -10.64 -25.41
C MET A 451 -25.25 -11.16 -26.41
N THR A 452 -26.35 -11.63 -25.89
CA THR A 452 -27.52 -11.95 -26.74
C THR A 452 -28.20 -10.68 -27.23
N ALA A 453 -28.91 -10.72 -28.34
CA ALA A 453 -29.66 -9.57 -28.85
C ALA A 453 -30.68 -9.04 -27.82
N ALA A 454 -31.28 -9.95 -27.04
CA ALA A 454 -32.21 -9.60 -25.97
C ALA A 454 -31.51 -8.81 -24.81
N GLU A 455 -30.32 -9.29 -24.37
CA GLU A 455 -29.54 -8.59 -23.36
C GLU A 455 -29.08 -7.20 -23.85
N LYS A 456 -28.55 -7.13 -25.09
CA LYS A 456 -28.14 -5.85 -25.70
C LYS A 456 -29.30 -4.88 -25.75
N ARG A 457 -30.49 -5.36 -26.09
CA ARG A 457 -31.71 -4.54 -26.09
C ARG A 457 -32.08 -4.06 -24.69
N SER A 458 -32.08 -4.96 -23.70
CA SER A 458 -32.39 -4.59 -22.30
C SER A 458 -31.45 -3.52 -21.77
N ILE A 459 -30.13 -3.70 -22.02
CA ILE A 459 -29.11 -2.70 -21.61
C ILE A 459 -29.35 -1.36 -22.33
N ALA A 460 -29.64 -1.36 -23.62
CA ALA A 460 -29.86 -0.14 -24.37
C ALA A 460 -31.06 0.66 -23.84
N PHE A 461 -32.16 -0.03 -23.51
CA PHE A 461 -33.32 0.62 -22.90
C PHE A 461 -33.04 1.13 -21.49
N HIS A 462 -32.25 0.40 -20.70
CA HIS A 462 -31.80 0.81 -19.37
C HIS A 462 -30.97 2.10 -19.44
N GLU A 463 -29.92 2.12 -20.25
CA GLU A 463 -29.04 3.30 -20.38
C GLU A 463 -29.76 4.50 -21.03
N ALA A 464 -30.65 4.23 -22.01
CA ALA A 464 -31.51 5.27 -22.56
C ALA A 464 -32.47 5.84 -21.51
N GLY A 465 -32.91 5.01 -20.54
CA GLY A 465 -33.73 5.43 -19.41
C GLY A 465 -33.02 6.45 -18.53
N HIS A 466 -31.79 6.17 -18.16
CA HIS A 466 -30.95 7.11 -17.43
C HIS A 466 -30.80 8.44 -18.19
N ALA A 467 -30.46 8.35 -19.47
CA ALA A 467 -30.26 9.53 -20.32
C ALA A 467 -31.53 10.37 -20.46
N THR A 468 -32.68 9.73 -20.68
CA THR A 468 -33.97 10.41 -20.83
C THR A 468 -34.37 11.12 -19.55
N VAL A 469 -34.34 10.43 -18.40
CA VAL A 469 -34.74 11.02 -17.12
C VAL A 469 -33.81 12.17 -16.73
N SER A 470 -32.48 12.01 -16.90
CA SER A 470 -31.52 13.06 -16.58
C SER A 470 -31.67 14.30 -17.49
N TRP A 471 -32.09 14.13 -18.76
CA TRP A 471 -32.31 15.24 -19.70
C TRP A 471 -33.40 16.17 -19.24
N PHE A 472 -34.46 15.63 -18.63
CA PHE A 472 -35.63 16.38 -18.18
C PHE A 472 -35.63 16.70 -16.68
N CYS A 473 -34.64 16.29 -15.92
CA CYS A 473 -34.41 16.74 -14.56
C CYS A 473 -33.55 18.01 -14.55
N GLU A 474 -34.04 19.06 -13.86
CA GLU A 474 -33.44 20.39 -13.84
C GLU A 474 -32.01 20.37 -13.32
N HIS A 475 -31.81 19.72 -12.18
CA HIS A 475 -30.55 19.72 -11.45
C HIS A 475 -29.70 18.49 -11.70
N ALA A 476 -30.12 17.59 -12.59
CA ALA A 476 -29.31 16.46 -12.98
C ALA A 476 -28.07 16.91 -13.78
N ASN A 477 -26.96 16.24 -13.55
CA ASN A 477 -25.71 16.55 -14.24
C ASN A 477 -25.85 16.45 -15.76
N PRO A 478 -25.26 17.37 -16.54
CA PRO A 478 -25.30 17.31 -17.99
C PRO A 478 -24.79 16.00 -18.56
N LEU A 479 -25.51 15.41 -19.49
CA LEU A 479 -25.11 14.18 -20.16
C LEU A 479 -24.00 14.46 -21.16
N VAL A 480 -22.95 13.64 -21.16
CA VAL A 480 -21.87 13.69 -22.13
C VAL A 480 -22.07 12.66 -23.22
N LYS A 481 -22.27 11.42 -22.84
CA LYS A 481 -22.49 10.28 -23.75
C LYS A 481 -23.15 9.13 -23.03
N VAL A 482 -23.69 8.21 -23.81
CA VAL A 482 -24.24 6.93 -23.35
C VAL A 482 -23.60 5.82 -24.16
N SER A 483 -23.20 4.74 -23.52
CA SER A 483 -22.57 3.60 -24.20
C SER A 483 -23.11 2.29 -23.66
N ILE A 484 -23.34 1.34 -24.55
CA ILE A 484 -23.66 -0.04 -24.22
C ILE A 484 -22.51 -1.01 -24.51
N VAL A 485 -21.31 -0.45 -24.70
CA VAL A 485 -20.07 -1.23 -24.86
C VAL A 485 -19.62 -1.68 -23.47
N PRO A 486 -19.48 -3.00 -23.21
CA PRO A 486 -19.06 -3.50 -21.91
C PRO A 486 -17.66 -3.06 -21.53
N ARG A 487 -17.51 -2.45 -20.35
CA ARG A 487 -16.22 -2.04 -19.81
C ARG A 487 -16.09 -2.48 -18.34
N GLY A 488 -14.96 -3.05 -17.98
CA GLY A 488 -14.74 -3.50 -16.60
C GLY A 488 -15.84 -4.48 -16.13
N GLN A 489 -16.61 -4.10 -15.13
CA GLN A 489 -17.78 -4.87 -14.63
C GLN A 489 -19.10 -4.35 -15.20
N ALA A 490 -19.14 -3.15 -15.76
CA ALA A 490 -20.34 -2.54 -16.32
C ALA A 490 -20.67 -3.13 -17.71
N LEU A 491 -21.96 -3.28 -17.99
CA LEU A 491 -22.50 -3.73 -19.27
C LEU A 491 -22.81 -2.55 -20.19
N GLY A 492 -23.10 -1.40 -19.61
CA GLY A 492 -23.30 -0.11 -20.24
C GLY A 492 -22.98 1.00 -19.24
N ALA A 493 -23.00 2.23 -19.67
CA ALA A 493 -22.89 3.40 -18.81
C ALA A 493 -23.39 4.67 -19.49
N ALA A 494 -24.12 5.48 -18.75
CA ALA A 494 -24.40 6.87 -19.08
C ALA A 494 -23.36 7.75 -18.37
N TRP A 495 -22.69 8.60 -19.13
CA TRP A 495 -21.62 9.46 -18.65
C TRP A 495 -22.14 10.88 -18.50
N TYR A 496 -21.98 11.39 -17.29
CA TYR A 496 -22.40 12.74 -16.95
C TYR A 496 -21.20 13.62 -16.63
N LEU A 497 -21.34 14.90 -16.82
CA LEU A 497 -20.38 15.90 -16.40
C LEU A 497 -20.80 16.40 -15.00
N PRO A 498 -20.18 15.93 -13.90
CA PRO A 498 -20.52 16.43 -12.60
C PRO A 498 -20.25 17.93 -12.52
N GLU A 499 -21.24 18.68 -12.07
CA GLU A 499 -21.08 20.10 -11.83
C GLU A 499 -20.38 20.33 -10.49
N GLU A 500 -19.35 21.17 -10.48
CA GLU A 500 -18.64 21.54 -9.25
C GLU A 500 -19.52 22.40 -8.35
N ARG A 501 -20.01 21.82 -7.28
CA ARG A 501 -20.88 22.48 -6.31
C ARG A 501 -20.29 22.40 -4.92
N GLN A 502 -20.24 23.54 -4.22
CA GLN A 502 -19.81 23.60 -2.82
C GLN A 502 -20.93 23.15 -1.86
N ILE A 503 -22.19 23.36 -2.26
CA ILE A 503 -23.39 23.03 -1.48
C ILE A 503 -24.35 22.32 -2.42
N THR A 504 -24.94 21.22 -1.96
CA THR A 504 -25.95 20.46 -2.70
C THR A 504 -27.30 20.62 -2.00
N THR A 505 -28.35 21.02 -2.73
CA THR A 505 -29.70 21.17 -2.20
C THR A 505 -30.45 19.83 -2.20
N LYS A 506 -31.62 19.83 -1.48
CA LYS A 506 -32.49 18.66 -1.44
C LYS A 506 -32.99 18.29 -2.84
N GLU A 507 -33.38 19.28 -3.62
CA GLU A 507 -33.92 19.13 -4.98
C GLU A 507 -32.88 18.51 -5.93
N GLN A 508 -31.63 18.95 -5.80
CA GLN A 508 -30.51 18.41 -6.59
C GLN A 508 -30.28 16.92 -6.29
N MET A 509 -30.28 16.56 -5.01
CA MET A 509 -30.09 15.13 -4.62
C MET A 509 -31.27 14.27 -5.07
N LEU A 510 -32.49 14.82 -5.06
CA LEU A 510 -33.67 14.12 -5.56
C LEU A 510 -33.65 13.94 -7.08
N ASP A 511 -33.19 14.93 -7.84
CA ASP A 511 -33.05 14.84 -9.30
C ASP A 511 -31.98 13.83 -9.70
N GLU A 512 -30.84 13.80 -8.99
CA GLU A 512 -29.82 12.74 -9.18
C GLU A 512 -30.38 11.36 -8.87
N MET A 513 -31.15 11.22 -7.79
CA MET A 513 -31.79 9.95 -7.42
C MET A 513 -32.81 9.53 -8.49
N CYS A 514 -33.61 10.45 -8.99
CA CYS A 514 -34.55 10.20 -10.07
C CYS A 514 -33.85 9.69 -11.33
N ALA A 515 -32.75 10.34 -11.73
CA ALA A 515 -31.95 9.93 -12.87
C ALA A 515 -31.31 8.52 -12.68
N LEU A 516 -30.81 8.20 -11.47
CA LEU A 516 -30.31 6.87 -11.14
C LEU A 516 -31.40 5.78 -11.25
N LEU A 517 -32.64 6.10 -10.89
CA LEU A 517 -33.75 5.15 -10.96
C LEU A 517 -34.31 5.02 -12.37
N GLY A 518 -33.93 5.90 -13.30
CA GLY A 518 -34.42 5.93 -14.69
C GLY A 518 -34.17 4.63 -15.46
N GLY A 519 -33.00 4.01 -15.30
CA GLY A 519 -32.69 2.74 -15.95
C GLY A 519 -33.62 1.60 -15.50
N ARG A 520 -33.84 1.46 -14.19
CA ARG A 520 -34.77 0.49 -13.62
C ARG A 520 -36.21 0.72 -14.07
N ALA A 521 -36.66 2.01 -14.09
CA ALA A 521 -37.97 2.37 -14.54
C ALA A 521 -38.17 2.06 -16.02
N ALA A 522 -37.18 2.29 -16.87
CA ALA A 522 -37.20 1.95 -18.28
C ALA A 522 -37.29 0.44 -18.54
N GLU A 523 -36.55 -0.39 -17.78
CA GLU A 523 -36.68 -1.84 -17.86
C GLU A 523 -38.12 -2.28 -17.60
N GLU A 524 -38.72 -1.83 -16.52
CA GLU A 524 -40.10 -2.21 -16.16
C GLU A 524 -41.13 -1.78 -17.22
N LEU A 525 -41.05 -0.54 -17.70
CA LEU A 525 -42.00 0.02 -18.67
C LEU A 525 -41.87 -0.59 -20.08
N CYS A 526 -40.62 -0.94 -20.50
CA CYS A 526 -40.37 -1.35 -21.88
C CYS A 526 -40.27 -2.86 -22.06
N THR A 527 -39.76 -3.56 -21.07
CA THR A 527 -39.56 -5.04 -21.15
C THR A 527 -40.55 -5.82 -20.28
N GLY A 528 -41.20 -5.15 -19.32
CA GLY A 528 -42.07 -5.78 -18.32
C GLY A 528 -41.28 -6.63 -17.29
N HIS A 529 -39.96 -6.61 -17.36
CA HIS A 529 -39.06 -7.36 -16.50
C HIS A 529 -38.04 -6.46 -15.89
N ILE A 530 -37.68 -6.74 -14.65
CA ILE A 530 -36.65 -6.05 -13.89
C ILE A 530 -35.42 -6.95 -13.81
N SER A 531 -34.24 -6.38 -13.99
CA SER A 531 -32.99 -7.12 -14.01
C SER A 531 -32.06 -6.76 -12.84
N THR A 532 -30.99 -7.53 -12.69
CA THR A 532 -29.90 -7.25 -11.75
C THR A 532 -28.99 -6.10 -12.24
N GLY A 533 -29.20 -5.59 -13.45
CA GLY A 533 -28.42 -4.49 -14.03
C GLY A 533 -28.47 -3.25 -13.17
N ALA A 534 -29.65 -2.94 -12.62
CA ALA A 534 -29.89 -1.77 -11.77
C ALA A 534 -29.34 -1.89 -10.31
N MET A 535 -28.59 -2.95 -9.96
CA MET A 535 -28.15 -3.16 -8.57
C MET A 535 -27.28 -2.01 -8.04
N ASN A 536 -26.34 -1.53 -8.84
CA ASN A 536 -25.47 -0.40 -8.46
C ASN A 536 -26.27 0.91 -8.32
N ASP A 537 -27.22 1.15 -9.22
CA ASP A 537 -28.04 2.36 -9.18
C ASP A 537 -28.95 2.38 -7.95
N LEU A 538 -29.53 1.23 -7.60
CA LEU A 538 -30.31 1.07 -6.39
C LEU A 538 -29.46 1.25 -5.13
N GLU A 539 -28.22 0.71 -5.11
CA GLU A 539 -27.28 0.91 -3.99
C GLU A 539 -26.97 2.41 -3.81
N ARG A 540 -26.64 3.10 -4.90
CA ARG A 540 -26.33 4.53 -4.89
C ARG A 540 -27.54 5.36 -4.46
N ALA A 541 -28.71 5.09 -5.01
CA ALA A 541 -29.94 5.78 -4.64
C ALA A 541 -30.30 5.58 -3.17
N THR A 542 -30.20 4.34 -2.65
CA THR A 542 -30.44 4.04 -1.24
C THR A 542 -29.47 4.74 -0.32
N LYS A 543 -28.18 4.73 -0.67
CA LYS A 543 -27.12 5.40 0.10
C LYS A 543 -27.31 6.92 0.12
N SER A 544 -27.73 7.51 -0.99
CA SER A 544 -28.05 8.94 -1.09
C SER A 544 -29.26 9.28 -0.22
N ALA A 545 -30.36 8.53 -0.32
CA ALA A 545 -31.56 8.73 0.48
C ALA A 545 -31.27 8.61 1.99
N TYR A 546 -30.50 7.60 2.37
CA TYR A 546 -30.07 7.43 3.76
C TYR A 546 -29.21 8.60 4.25
N GLY A 547 -28.31 9.10 3.40
CA GLY A 547 -27.48 10.28 3.68
C GLY A 547 -28.32 11.53 3.89
N MET A 548 -29.31 11.76 3.02
CA MET A 548 -30.22 12.89 3.12
C MET A 548 -31.02 12.89 4.44
N ILE A 549 -31.52 11.73 4.85
CA ILE A 549 -32.38 11.59 6.01
C ILE A 549 -31.57 11.54 7.31
N ALA A 550 -30.58 10.65 7.39
CA ALA A 550 -29.86 10.38 8.63
C ALA A 550 -28.76 11.40 8.93
N TYR A 551 -28.11 11.97 7.90
CA TYR A 551 -26.96 12.87 8.11
C TYR A 551 -27.29 14.34 7.81
N ALA A 552 -28.07 14.61 6.75
CA ALA A 552 -28.37 15.96 6.36
C ALA A 552 -29.70 16.50 6.98
N GLY A 553 -30.51 15.65 7.63
CA GLY A 553 -31.78 16.06 8.24
C GLY A 553 -32.79 16.63 7.26
N MET A 554 -32.79 16.13 6.00
CA MET A 554 -33.64 16.63 4.90
C MET A 554 -34.98 15.89 4.81
N SER A 555 -35.47 15.31 5.91
CA SER A 555 -36.81 14.66 5.99
C SER A 555 -37.75 15.48 6.84
N ASP A 556 -39.03 15.46 6.48
CA ASP A 556 -40.10 16.19 7.22
C ASP A 556 -40.37 15.55 8.59
N ARG A 557 -40.13 14.21 8.73
CA ARG A 557 -40.33 13.49 9.99
C ARG A 557 -39.12 13.55 10.92
N LEU A 558 -37.93 13.80 10.37
CA LEU A 558 -36.66 13.91 11.11
C LEU A 558 -35.90 15.20 10.68
N PRO A 559 -36.49 16.38 10.84
CA PRO A 559 -35.90 17.62 10.39
C PRO A 559 -34.75 18.05 11.32
N ASN A 560 -33.69 18.61 10.73
CA ASN A 560 -32.61 19.29 11.47
C ASN A 560 -31.85 18.38 12.47
N ILE A 561 -31.86 17.07 12.28
CA ILE A 561 -31.13 16.10 13.10
C ILE A 561 -30.07 15.45 12.24
N CYS A 562 -28.85 15.37 12.79
CA CYS A 562 -27.75 14.63 12.20
C CYS A 562 -27.37 13.44 13.09
N TYR A 563 -27.59 12.25 12.63
CA TYR A 563 -27.14 11.02 13.30
C TYR A 563 -25.75 10.67 12.81
N TYR A 564 -24.78 11.48 13.21
CA TYR A 564 -23.37 11.27 12.86
C TYR A 564 -22.87 9.98 13.49
N ASN A 565 -22.50 9.02 12.65
CA ASN A 565 -21.87 7.78 13.11
C ASN A 565 -20.38 8.06 13.38
N ASN A 566 -20.07 8.35 14.64
CA ASN A 566 -18.68 8.43 15.06
C ASN A 566 -18.08 7.02 14.91
N GLN A 567 -17.08 6.84 14.05
CA GLN A 567 -16.44 5.54 13.77
C GLN A 567 -15.87 4.84 15.02
N GLU A 568 -15.82 5.53 16.15
CA GLU A 568 -15.45 4.95 17.46
C GLU A 568 -16.44 3.90 17.99
N TYR A 569 -17.70 3.85 17.48
CA TYR A 569 -18.75 2.92 17.92
C TYR A 569 -19.30 2.11 16.75
N GLN A 570 -18.45 1.32 16.08
CA GLN A 570 -18.85 0.50 14.92
C GLN A 570 -19.98 -0.52 15.17
N PHE A 571 -20.35 -0.75 16.43
CA PHE A 571 -21.33 -1.77 16.79
C PHE A 571 -22.64 -1.23 17.38
N GLN A 572 -22.78 0.08 17.57
CA GLN A 572 -24.03 0.67 18.07
C GLN A 572 -24.50 1.80 17.16
N ARG A 573 -25.75 1.70 16.71
CA ARG A 573 -26.43 2.78 15.99
C ARG A 573 -26.61 3.96 16.95
N PRO A 574 -26.40 5.22 16.52
CA PRO A 574 -26.56 6.40 17.39
C PRO A 574 -28.02 6.78 17.65
N TYR A 575 -28.96 5.92 17.33
CA TYR A 575 -30.40 6.14 17.46
C TYR A 575 -31.13 4.88 17.89
N SER A 576 -32.37 5.06 18.44
CA SER A 576 -33.23 3.96 18.91
C SER A 576 -33.80 3.15 17.74
N GLU A 577 -34.28 1.93 18.02
CA GLU A 577 -34.99 1.09 17.04
C GLU A 577 -36.23 1.79 16.45
N THR A 578 -36.94 2.60 17.26
CA THR A 578 -38.07 3.38 16.80
C THR A 578 -37.64 4.42 15.75
N THR A 579 -36.52 5.10 15.98
CA THR A 579 -35.94 6.05 15.00
C THR A 579 -35.42 5.33 13.77
N ALA A 580 -34.79 4.15 13.93
CA ALA A 580 -34.38 3.34 12.80
C ALA A 580 -35.54 3.03 11.87
N LYS A 581 -36.69 2.60 12.42
CA LYS A 581 -37.89 2.36 11.63
C LYS A 581 -38.38 3.61 10.88
N VAL A 582 -38.36 4.80 11.52
CA VAL A 582 -38.74 6.05 10.87
C VAL A 582 -37.78 6.36 9.72
N ILE A 583 -36.45 6.13 9.89
CA ILE A 583 -35.46 6.33 8.81
C ILE A 583 -35.76 5.38 7.65
N ASP A 584 -36.00 4.09 7.94
CA ASP A 584 -36.30 3.09 6.90
C ASP A 584 -37.60 3.45 6.14
N ASP A 585 -38.66 3.88 6.84
CA ASP A 585 -39.92 4.30 6.22
C ASP A 585 -39.70 5.52 5.30
N GLU A 586 -38.95 6.53 5.76
CA GLU A 586 -38.68 7.74 4.96
C GLU A 586 -37.79 7.47 3.75
N VAL A 587 -36.76 6.59 3.90
CA VAL A 587 -35.91 6.16 2.78
C VAL A 587 -36.76 5.47 1.72
N LEU A 588 -37.58 4.50 2.14
CA LEU A 588 -38.48 3.78 1.22
C LEU A 588 -39.46 4.74 0.51
N LYS A 589 -40.03 5.65 1.25
CA LYS A 589 -40.96 6.67 0.71
C LYS A 589 -40.25 7.52 -0.35
N MET A 590 -39.10 8.09 -0.03
CA MET A 590 -38.30 8.93 -0.92
C MET A 590 -37.91 8.22 -2.22
N ILE A 591 -37.41 6.99 -2.12
CA ILE A 591 -37.05 6.18 -3.29
C ILE A 591 -38.29 5.91 -4.17
N ASN A 592 -39.41 5.51 -3.56
CA ASN A 592 -40.62 5.22 -4.31
C ASN A 592 -41.20 6.47 -5.00
N GLU A 593 -41.15 7.63 -4.37
CA GLU A 593 -41.57 8.92 -4.96
C GLU A 593 -40.69 9.25 -6.19
N GLN A 594 -39.36 9.13 -6.07
CA GLN A 594 -38.49 9.40 -7.22
C GLN A 594 -38.62 8.33 -8.31
N TYR A 595 -38.87 7.08 -7.94
CA TYR A 595 -39.15 6.03 -8.90
C TYR A 595 -40.45 6.25 -9.70
N ALA A 596 -41.48 6.68 -9.02
CA ALA A 596 -42.76 7.07 -9.67
C ALA A 596 -42.57 8.26 -10.63
N ARG A 597 -41.79 9.28 -10.19
CA ARG A 597 -41.44 10.44 -11.03
C ARG A 597 -40.61 10.01 -12.25
N ALA A 598 -39.64 9.09 -12.12
CA ALA A 598 -38.88 8.59 -13.24
C ALA A 598 -39.76 7.86 -14.26
N LYS A 599 -40.74 7.06 -13.79
CA LYS A 599 -41.74 6.42 -14.67
C LYS A 599 -42.60 7.44 -15.42
N GLU A 600 -43.11 8.43 -14.74
CA GLU A 600 -43.93 9.50 -15.34
C GLU A 600 -43.15 10.22 -16.45
N LEU A 601 -41.89 10.60 -16.20
CA LEU A 601 -41.03 11.22 -17.21
C LEU A 601 -40.82 10.30 -18.43
N LEU A 602 -40.60 9.02 -18.21
CA LEU A 602 -40.40 8.04 -19.29
C LEU A 602 -41.67 7.79 -20.08
N GLU A 603 -42.83 7.78 -19.43
CA GLU A 603 -44.11 7.65 -20.11
C GLU A 603 -44.45 8.89 -20.98
N HIS A 604 -44.18 10.09 -20.47
CA HIS A 604 -44.33 11.33 -21.23
C HIS A 604 -43.41 11.39 -22.46
N HIS A 605 -42.21 10.84 -22.35
CA HIS A 605 -41.20 10.89 -23.42
C HIS A 605 -40.96 9.51 -24.08
N LYS A 606 -41.94 8.64 -24.08
CA LYS A 606 -41.84 7.24 -24.48
C LYS A 606 -41.29 7.04 -25.90
N GLU A 607 -41.73 7.86 -26.84
CA GLU A 607 -41.28 7.74 -28.24
C GLU A 607 -39.81 8.14 -28.39
N GLY A 608 -39.42 9.26 -27.75
CA GLY A 608 -38.01 9.69 -27.76
C GLY A 608 -37.09 8.71 -27.04
N HIS A 609 -37.51 8.18 -25.88
CA HIS A 609 -36.78 7.13 -25.17
C HIS A 609 -36.55 5.88 -26.05
N ARG A 610 -37.62 5.45 -26.77
CA ARG A 610 -37.50 4.33 -27.69
C ARG A 610 -36.55 4.62 -28.85
N ALA A 611 -36.64 5.81 -29.46
CA ALA A 611 -35.74 6.21 -30.53
C ALA A 611 -34.27 6.24 -30.06
N LEU A 612 -34.02 6.73 -28.84
CA LEU A 612 -32.70 6.78 -28.22
C LEU A 612 -32.14 5.36 -27.99
N ALA A 613 -32.96 4.44 -27.46
CA ALA A 613 -32.56 3.05 -27.25
C ALA A 613 -32.26 2.31 -28.57
N GLU A 614 -33.05 2.55 -29.61
CA GLU A 614 -32.80 1.96 -30.95
C GLU A 614 -31.52 2.53 -31.58
N LEU A 615 -31.26 3.84 -31.40
CA LEU A 615 -30.00 4.45 -31.83
C LEU A 615 -28.79 3.86 -31.09
N LEU A 616 -28.90 3.62 -29.77
CA LEU A 616 -27.87 2.94 -28.97
C LEU A 616 -27.61 1.51 -29.45
N ILE A 617 -28.65 0.74 -29.80
CA ILE A 617 -28.48 -0.60 -30.32
C ILE A 617 -27.69 -0.60 -31.64
N SER A 618 -27.89 0.44 -32.48
CA SER A 618 -27.25 0.54 -33.79
C SER A 618 -25.82 1.08 -33.72
N ARG A 619 -25.57 2.12 -32.91
CA ARG A 619 -24.27 2.84 -32.84
C ARG A 619 -23.41 2.43 -31.66
N GLU A 620 -23.99 1.75 -30.65
CA GLU A 620 -23.34 1.34 -29.38
C GLU A 620 -22.90 2.51 -28.48
N VAL A 621 -22.59 3.66 -29.03
CA VAL A 621 -22.24 4.90 -28.35
C VAL A 621 -23.00 6.06 -28.99
N ILE A 622 -23.60 6.89 -28.16
CA ILE A 622 -24.28 8.15 -28.55
C ILE A 622 -23.78 9.30 -27.68
N TYR A 623 -23.82 10.51 -28.21
CA TYR A 623 -23.36 11.72 -27.52
C TYR A 623 -24.53 12.63 -27.17
N ALA A 624 -24.29 13.66 -26.34
CA ALA A 624 -25.32 14.63 -25.95
C ALA A 624 -26.02 15.27 -27.16
N GLU A 625 -25.31 15.50 -28.26
CA GLU A 625 -25.85 16.03 -29.52
C GLU A 625 -26.89 15.11 -30.15
N ASP A 626 -26.73 13.80 -30.08
CA ASP A 626 -27.72 12.84 -30.55
C ASP A 626 -28.99 12.87 -29.70
N VAL A 627 -28.82 13.08 -28.37
CA VAL A 627 -29.95 13.24 -27.43
C VAL A 627 -30.71 14.55 -27.71
N GLU A 628 -29.97 15.65 -27.94
CA GLU A 628 -30.53 16.92 -28.32
C GLU A 628 -31.32 16.86 -29.64
N ASN A 629 -30.84 16.11 -30.61
CA ASN A 629 -31.54 15.89 -31.90
C ASN A 629 -32.90 15.17 -31.70
N ILE A 630 -33.02 14.28 -30.68
CA ILE A 630 -34.26 13.53 -30.41
C ILE A 630 -35.22 14.32 -29.54
N PHE A 631 -34.76 14.94 -28.46
CA PHE A 631 -35.58 15.59 -27.44
C PHE A 631 -35.64 17.12 -27.58
N GLY A 632 -34.83 17.71 -28.45
CA GLY A 632 -34.59 19.16 -28.50
C GLY A 632 -33.58 19.64 -27.46
N LYS A 633 -33.30 20.94 -27.45
CA LYS A 633 -32.38 21.53 -26.49
C LYS A 633 -32.82 21.22 -25.05
N ARG A 634 -31.83 20.91 -24.21
CA ARG A 634 -32.11 20.73 -22.79
C ARG A 634 -32.82 21.98 -22.23
N PRO A 635 -33.94 21.81 -21.51
CA PRO A 635 -34.74 22.98 -21.02
C PRO A 635 -33.98 23.85 -20.03
N TRP A 636 -32.91 23.30 -19.42
CA TRP A 636 -32.20 23.89 -18.30
C TRP A 636 -30.76 24.26 -18.69
N VAL A 637 -30.28 25.38 -18.20
CA VAL A 637 -28.90 25.85 -18.41
C VAL A 637 -28.00 25.16 -17.39
N SER A 638 -26.83 24.69 -17.81
CA SER A 638 -25.85 24.13 -16.88
C SER A 638 -25.25 25.26 -16.03
N ARG A 639 -24.92 24.95 -14.77
CA ARG A 639 -24.24 25.90 -13.87
C ARG A 639 -22.94 26.44 -14.43
N ALA A 640 -22.19 25.62 -15.14
CA ALA A 640 -20.97 26.06 -15.81
C ALA A 640 -21.28 27.19 -16.82
N GLN A 641 -22.40 27.09 -17.55
CA GLN A 641 -22.82 28.12 -18.48
C GLN A 641 -23.38 29.34 -17.74
N GLU A 642 -24.07 29.15 -16.62
CA GLU A 642 -24.53 30.26 -15.76
C GLU A 642 -23.35 31.08 -15.25
N ILE A 643 -22.31 30.42 -14.74
CA ILE A 643 -21.07 31.08 -14.27
C ILE A 643 -20.38 31.83 -15.42
N ILE A 644 -20.31 31.26 -16.62
CA ILE A 644 -19.75 31.92 -17.78
C ILE A 644 -20.59 33.17 -18.10
N ASN A 645 -21.90 33.04 -18.17
CA ASN A 645 -22.83 34.16 -18.44
C ASN A 645 -22.74 35.24 -17.36
N GLU A 646 -22.64 34.87 -16.07
CA GLU A 646 -22.42 35.80 -14.96
C GLU A 646 -21.06 36.50 -15.04
N ASN A 647 -20.00 35.77 -15.37
CA ASN A 647 -18.67 36.35 -15.53
C ASN A 647 -18.60 37.29 -16.72
N GLU A 648 -19.26 36.95 -17.83
CA GLU A 648 -19.38 37.82 -19.00
C GLU A 648 -20.21 39.08 -18.70
N ALA A 649 -21.29 38.93 -17.93
CA ALA A 649 -22.12 40.03 -17.51
C ALA A 649 -21.43 40.97 -16.49
N ASN A 650 -20.59 40.41 -15.64
CA ASN A 650 -19.82 41.13 -14.62
C ASN A 650 -18.42 41.54 -15.08
N ALA A 651 -18.02 41.14 -16.28
CA ALA A 651 -16.74 41.57 -16.86
C ALA A 651 -16.68 43.09 -16.91
N PRO A 652 -15.66 43.74 -16.34
CA PRO A 652 -15.54 45.18 -16.38
C PRO A 652 -15.54 45.61 -17.85
N LYS A 653 -16.46 46.51 -18.18
CA LYS A 653 -16.52 47.04 -19.56
C LYS A 653 -15.21 47.74 -19.85
N LEU A 654 -14.73 47.59 -21.08
CA LEU A 654 -13.47 48.22 -21.54
C LEU A 654 -13.44 49.72 -21.21
N GLU A 655 -14.61 50.35 -21.13
CA GLU A 655 -14.77 51.77 -20.80
C GLU A 655 -14.40 52.09 -19.33
N ASP A 656 -14.50 51.10 -18.41
CA ASP A 656 -14.26 51.27 -16.97
C ASP A 656 -12.85 50.85 -16.54
N MET A 657 -12.03 50.34 -17.47
CA MET A 657 -10.67 49.91 -17.14
C MET A 657 -9.68 51.09 -17.12
N PRO A 658 -8.57 51.02 -16.35
CA PRO A 658 -7.49 51.99 -16.38
C PRO A 658 -6.88 52.11 -17.79
N ASP A 659 -6.45 53.29 -18.17
CA ASP A 659 -5.99 53.59 -19.53
C ASP A 659 -4.77 52.79 -19.99
N ASP A 660 -3.91 52.37 -19.05
CA ASP A 660 -2.78 51.45 -19.29
C ASP A 660 -3.24 50.05 -19.72
N VAL A 661 -4.33 49.56 -19.11
CA VAL A 661 -4.90 48.25 -19.45
C VAL A 661 -5.64 48.29 -20.78
N LYS A 662 -6.38 49.39 -21.07
CA LYS A 662 -7.02 49.62 -22.38
C LYS A 662 -5.96 49.62 -23.54
N GLN A 663 -4.81 50.21 -23.29
CA GLN A 663 -3.77 50.29 -24.28
C GLN A 663 -3.09 48.94 -24.53
N ALA A 664 -2.86 48.15 -23.45
CA ALA A 664 -2.30 46.81 -23.55
C ALA A 664 -3.24 45.83 -24.29
N GLU A 665 -4.56 45.94 -24.06
CA GLU A 665 -5.57 45.09 -24.70
C GLU A 665 -5.77 45.47 -26.17
N ALA A 666 -5.69 46.76 -26.51
CA ALA A 666 -5.70 47.24 -27.89
C ALA A 666 -4.47 46.78 -28.68
N GLU A 667 -3.29 46.78 -28.07
CA GLU A 667 -2.07 46.23 -28.64
C GLU A 667 -2.15 44.72 -28.84
N HIS A 668 -2.76 44.00 -27.92
CA HIS A 668 -2.96 42.54 -28.03
C HIS A 668 -3.96 42.20 -29.14
N GLN A 669 -5.09 42.90 -29.25
CA GLN A 669 -6.04 42.73 -30.35
C GLN A 669 -5.44 43.08 -31.73
N ALA A 670 -4.65 44.13 -31.78
CA ALA A 670 -3.94 44.50 -33.02
C ALA A 670 -2.87 43.47 -33.41
N SER A 671 -2.27 42.76 -32.44
CA SER A 671 -1.34 41.67 -32.71
C SER A 671 -2.04 40.41 -33.25
N LEU A 672 -3.21 40.09 -32.70
CA LEU A 672 -4.06 38.96 -33.14
C LEU A 672 -4.65 39.20 -34.56
N GLU A 673 -5.03 40.45 -34.87
CA GLU A 673 -5.49 40.80 -36.22
C GLU A 673 -4.36 40.74 -37.26
N LYS A 674 -3.13 41.11 -36.87
CA LYS A 674 -1.96 40.96 -37.74
C LYS A 674 -1.55 39.49 -37.96
N GLU A 675 -1.72 38.62 -36.99
CA GLU A 675 -1.53 37.19 -37.19
C GLU A 675 -2.59 36.58 -38.11
N LYS A 676 -3.85 36.96 -37.97
CA LYS A 676 -4.95 36.52 -38.86
C LYS A 676 -4.87 37.07 -40.28
N SER A 677 -4.15 38.18 -40.50
CA SER A 677 -3.94 38.73 -41.84
C SER A 677 -2.70 38.18 -42.56
N ASN A 678 -1.86 37.43 -41.86
CA ASN A 678 -0.67 36.76 -42.40
C ASN A 678 -0.85 35.26 -42.66
N GLU A 679 -2.01 34.67 -42.28
CA GLU A 679 -2.50 33.37 -42.73
C GLU A 679 -3.39 33.53 -43.98
#